data_3e5f1f562e331fe713773e73c2e0b291
#
_entry.id   3e5f1f562e331fe713773e73c2e0b291
#
_cell.length_a   1.000
_cell.length_b   1.000
_cell.length_c   1.000
_cell.angle_alpha   90.00
_cell.angle_beta   90.00
_cell.angle_gamma   90.00
#
_symmetry.space_group_name_H-M   'P 1'
#
loop_
_entity.id
_entity.type
_entity.pdbx_description
1 polymer ?
#
loop_
_entity_poly.entity_id
_entity_poly.type
_entity_poly.pdbx_seq_one_letter_code
_entity_poly.pdbx_strand_id
1 'polypeptide(L)'
;MKLRLKATAQDWLIFAIFAAILLYMVAIAVLNINSLAIDSTWSGLNPVRAFGPDYIAATIVLYIAALVGLFMAVKSHFFENTKGFGISVGEKDSDGYSRWATEKEMTKELKQLYIKDKKYENAGVPLINDGKTMWIDDGESHNLIIGSTGSGKTQNIVHPLVKILGKKGESMIITDPKGEIYHESAGLLKERGYNIIVLNFRDPQKGNTWNPLALPYHLYKNGNVDKAMELLDDVAANILYEEGSKDPFWERISADYFVGLTLGLFEDAKVDEVNINSISLMASVGEERYGPRSNYIKEYFNMKDPASSAYTSASGTVFAPEDTKGSILSTFKQKIRIFASRENLSEMLATSNFNMADIGRRKTAVFMIIQDEKKTYHALATIFIKQCYESLIDVAQTCPGDKLPIRTNFILDEFANMPPLKDVTTMITAARSRLIRFTMIIQNFAQLDAIYNKENAQTIRSNCNNLLYLLTTELAALKEISELCGEKLVKVGKGDKEREETRPLITVGDLQKMKMNEVIIKRIRMNPFRTELTPNWRTDWGMKHRDAAPFIQRQKKPIKVFNLKNFVSEKLKSQAPKTTNPFAANPFGGANPFLPPSSPGTAPNQNQKPQMDIDAFIKNIDKKIAELEAEEKANQPKNQRPNNMNNMPNNFNQPMNNPNQNMNNYNNNPYYGPNNNNRPNPNNNYNTNDNYYRPNQQVNNNFNPNMNQNNNYNQQMPNYNNQNMNNYNNNPYYGPNQNNRPNPNNNYNANDNYYMPNPQVNMPANRPVDLDVEKLAKKELNDSVHNIINNANKVNQDDFMDDFFN
;
A
#
# COMPACT_ATOMS: atom_id res chain seq x y z
N MET A 1 23.90 13.96 45.68
CA MET A 1 24.41 14.65 44.50
C MET A 1 24.77 13.57 43.49
N LYS A 2 24.15 13.58 42.30
CA LYS A 2 24.42 12.63 41.24
C LYS A 2 25.45 13.25 40.30
N LEU A 3 26.58 12.58 40.09
CA LEU A 3 27.64 13.01 39.19
C LEU A 3 27.44 12.35 37.84
N ARG A 4 27.45 13.14 36.78
CA ARG A 4 27.34 12.64 35.41
C ARG A 4 28.69 12.76 34.72
N LEU A 5 29.17 11.67 34.15
CA LEU A 5 30.39 11.66 33.36
C LEU A 5 30.14 12.30 31.99
N LYS A 6 30.88 13.34 31.68
CA LYS A 6 30.77 14.15 30.45
C LYS A 6 32.00 13.98 29.56
N ALA A 7 33.11 13.51 30.13
CA ALA A 7 34.39 13.38 29.47
C ALA A 7 34.41 12.35 28.36
N THR A 8 35.00 12.75 27.23
CA THR A 8 35.29 11.89 26.07
C THR A 8 36.58 11.10 26.26
N ALA A 9 36.86 10.10 25.41
CA ALA A 9 38.14 9.39 25.42
C ALA A 9 39.36 10.32 25.21
N GLN A 10 39.17 11.40 24.46
CA GLN A 10 40.19 12.41 24.23
C GLN A 10 40.49 13.20 25.50
N ASP A 11 39.51 13.54 26.31
CA ASP A 11 39.69 14.26 27.58
C ASP A 11 40.48 13.42 28.57
N TRP A 12 40.23 12.11 28.64
CA TRP A 12 40.98 11.17 29.45
C TRP A 12 42.41 11.01 28.99
N LEU A 13 42.67 11.01 27.68
CA LEU A 13 44.04 10.98 27.12
C LEU A 13 44.82 12.25 27.50
N ILE A 14 44.17 13.43 27.34
CA ILE A 14 44.77 14.70 27.72
C ILE A 14 45.07 14.71 29.21
N PHE A 15 44.15 14.31 30.07
CA PHE A 15 44.36 14.19 31.50
C PHE A 15 45.52 13.27 31.85
N ALA A 16 45.66 12.12 31.20
CA ALA A 16 46.77 11.17 31.39
C ALA A 16 48.13 11.78 31.04
N ILE A 17 48.21 12.58 29.96
CA ILE A 17 49.42 13.30 29.58
C ILE A 17 49.81 14.34 30.67
N PHE A 18 48.81 15.12 31.14
CA PHE A 18 49.06 16.09 32.22
C PHE A 18 49.46 15.39 33.53
N ALA A 19 48.87 14.25 33.87
CA ALA A 19 49.23 13.44 35.05
C ALA A 19 50.70 12.93 34.96
N ALA A 20 51.16 12.53 33.77
CA ALA A 20 52.56 12.11 33.54
C ALA A 20 53.53 13.31 33.70
N ILE A 21 53.17 14.47 33.13
CA ILE A 21 53.98 15.69 33.32
C ILE A 21 54.03 16.09 34.80
N LEU A 22 52.88 16.01 35.51
CA LEU A 22 52.81 16.31 36.94
C LEU A 22 53.68 15.37 37.76
N LEU A 23 53.71 14.07 37.44
CA LEU A 23 54.61 13.09 38.08
C LEU A 23 56.10 13.49 37.93
N TYR A 24 56.45 13.88 36.70
CA TYR A 24 57.80 14.36 36.43
C TYR A 24 58.16 15.61 37.29
N MET A 25 57.27 16.60 37.33
CA MET A 25 57.45 17.83 38.11
C MET A 25 57.56 17.56 39.60
N VAL A 26 56.67 16.69 40.17
CA VAL A 26 56.71 16.33 41.58
C VAL A 26 58.01 15.58 41.95
N ALA A 27 58.47 14.67 41.09
CA ALA A 27 59.73 13.94 41.31
C ALA A 27 60.92 14.86 41.37
N ILE A 28 61.00 15.85 40.45
CA ILE A 28 62.07 16.85 40.50
C ILE A 28 61.92 17.77 41.73
N ALA A 29 60.72 18.13 42.10
CA ALA A 29 60.45 19.00 43.24
C ALA A 29 60.94 18.31 44.57
N VAL A 30 60.57 17.03 44.75
CA VAL A 30 60.97 16.27 45.95
C VAL A 30 62.45 16.19 46.09
N LEU A 31 63.21 15.89 45.01
CA LEU A 31 64.69 15.80 45.03
C LEU A 31 65.30 17.16 45.35
N ASN A 32 64.86 18.23 44.68
CA ASN A 32 65.51 19.51 44.82
C ASN A 32 65.18 20.25 46.14
N ILE A 33 63.92 20.08 46.61
CA ILE A 33 63.60 20.67 47.96
C ILE A 33 64.40 19.98 49.04
N ASN A 34 64.55 18.69 48.98
CA ASN A 34 65.31 17.96 49.99
C ASN A 34 66.81 18.29 49.92
N SER A 35 67.38 18.35 48.68
CA SER A 35 68.80 18.73 48.51
C SER A 35 69.10 20.16 48.88
N LEU A 36 68.16 21.06 48.59
CA LEU A 36 68.27 22.46 48.99
C LEU A 36 68.15 22.65 50.48
N ALA A 37 67.29 21.85 51.14
CA ALA A 37 67.14 21.97 52.61
C ALA A 37 68.22 21.35 53.41
N ILE A 38 68.93 20.32 52.93
CA ILE A 38 70.02 19.60 53.66
C ILE A 38 71.35 20.11 53.21
N ASP A 39 71.64 20.11 51.90
CA ASP A 39 73.03 20.32 51.36
C ASP A 39 73.16 21.68 50.64
N SER A 40 72.12 22.50 50.59
CA SER A 40 72.10 23.76 49.83
C SER A 40 72.54 23.64 48.38
N THR A 41 72.36 22.46 47.79
CA THR A 41 72.78 22.13 46.41
C THR A 41 71.58 21.82 45.52
N TRP A 42 71.72 22.01 44.18
CA TRP A 42 70.73 21.65 43.20
C TRP A 42 71.00 20.22 42.66
N SER A 43 70.02 19.26 42.85
CA SER A 43 70.16 17.88 42.40
C SER A 43 69.90 17.62 40.91
N GLY A 44 69.52 18.63 40.13
CA GLY A 44 69.35 18.58 38.70
C GLY A 44 67.89 18.15 38.30
N LEU A 45 67.71 17.83 37.02
CA LEU A 45 66.42 17.54 36.43
C LEU A 45 66.20 16.04 36.14
N ASN A 46 67.04 15.17 36.73
CA ASN A 46 66.86 13.73 36.52
C ASN A 46 65.90 13.13 37.57
N PRO A 47 64.64 12.68 37.20
CA PRO A 47 63.63 12.23 38.13
C PRO A 47 63.88 10.83 38.70
N VAL A 48 64.80 10.05 38.12
CA VAL A 48 64.96 8.63 38.46
C VAL A 48 65.33 8.41 39.95
N ARG A 49 66.11 9.32 40.54
CA ARG A 49 66.48 9.23 41.96
C ARG A 49 65.31 9.43 42.93
N ALA A 50 64.24 10.11 42.51
CA ALA A 50 63.02 10.31 43.31
C ALA A 50 62.23 9.00 43.56
N PHE A 51 62.52 7.99 42.79
CA PHE A 51 61.91 6.63 42.94
C PHE A 51 62.83 5.67 43.73
N GLY A 52 63.97 6.17 44.28
CA GLY A 52 64.78 5.42 45.19
C GLY A 52 64.15 5.26 46.61
N PRO A 53 64.67 4.30 47.43
CA PRO A 53 64.06 3.97 48.73
C PRO A 53 63.81 5.18 49.64
N ASP A 54 64.72 6.19 49.58
CA ASP A 54 64.75 7.35 50.49
C ASP A 54 63.66 8.39 50.14
N TYR A 55 63.27 8.46 48.86
CA TYR A 55 62.37 9.49 48.34
C TYR A 55 61.03 9.00 47.84
N ILE A 56 60.84 7.70 47.58
CA ILE A 56 59.67 7.12 46.93
C ILE A 56 58.41 7.41 47.73
N ALA A 57 58.46 7.31 49.05
CA ALA A 57 57.30 7.57 49.91
C ALA A 57 56.79 9.04 49.76
N ALA A 58 57.75 9.98 49.85
CA ALA A 58 57.40 11.42 49.68
C ALA A 58 56.95 11.75 48.28
N THR A 59 57.58 11.17 47.27
CA THR A 59 57.16 11.34 45.85
C THR A 59 55.74 10.85 45.61
N ILE A 60 55.39 9.65 46.13
CA ILE A 60 54.05 9.07 45.98
C ILE A 60 53.00 9.94 46.68
N VAL A 61 53.28 10.33 47.95
CA VAL A 61 52.32 11.12 48.73
C VAL A 61 52.04 12.48 48.06
N LEU A 62 53.10 13.20 47.65
CA LEU A 62 52.98 14.50 47.00
C LEU A 62 52.35 14.38 45.61
N TYR A 63 52.68 13.31 44.89
CA TYR A 63 52.03 13.05 43.58
C TYR A 63 50.53 12.81 43.71
N ILE A 64 50.11 11.96 44.66
CA ILE A 64 48.68 11.74 44.91
C ILE A 64 47.99 13.03 45.30
N ALA A 65 48.58 13.84 46.21
CA ALA A 65 48.02 15.12 46.62
C ALA A 65 47.89 16.11 45.43
N ALA A 66 48.94 16.20 44.60
CA ALA A 66 48.92 17.05 43.40
C ALA A 66 47.96 16.52 42.31
N LEU A 67 47.83 15.21 42.15
CA LEU A 67 46.88 14.57 41.22
C LEU A 67 45.43 14.83 41.65
N VAL A 68 45.15 14.73 42.95
CA VAL A 68 43.82 15.09 43.51
C VAL A 68 43.54 16.56 43.27
N GLY A 69 44.51 17.46 43.50
CA GLY A 69 44.37 18.89 43.18
C GLY A 69 44.08 19.14 41.70
N LEU A 70 44.83 18.53 40.78
CA LEU A 70 44.61 18.61 39.37
C LEU A 70 43.20 18.11 39.00
N PHE A 71 42.79 16.96 39.52
CA PHE A 71 41.48 16.40 39.28
C PHE A 71 40.36 17.34 39.80
N MET A 72 40.55 17.92 41.01
CA MET A 72 39.59 18.89 41.57
C MET A 72 39.46 20.15 40.69
N ALA A 73 40.54 20.62 40.13
CA ALA A 73 40.57 21.80 39.26
C ALA A 73 39.83 21.55 37.93
N VAL A 74 39.92 20.32 37.38
CA VAL A 74 39.27 19.94 36.10
C VAL A 74 37.97 19.15 36.26
N LYS A 75 37.54 18.92 37.51
CA LYS A 75 36.35 18.11 37.84
C LYS A 75 35.09 18.55 37.08
N SER A 76 34.91 19.88 36.92
CA SER A 76 33.76 20.45 36.21
C SER A 76 33.75 20.13 34.71
N HIS A 77 34.92 19.83 34.12
CA HIS A 77 35.03 19.39 32.73
C HIS A 77 34.67 17.92 32.57
N PHE A 78 35.00 17.10 33.56
CA PHE A 78 34.77 15.66 33.56
C PHE A 78 33.37 15.29 34.07
N PHE A 79 32.81 16.04 35.02
CA PHE A 79 31.55 15.71 35.68
C PHE A 79 30.58 16.91 35.74
N GLU A 80 29.31 16.64 35.48
CA GLU A 80 28.22 17.60 35.69
C GLU A 80 27.41 17.18 36.93
N ASN A 81 27.04 18.16 37.73
CA ASN A 81 26.21 17.97 38.91
C ASN A 81 24.74 17.91 38.52
N THR A 82 24.08 16.78 38.79
CA THR A 82 22.65 16.61 38.52
C THR A 82 21.87 16.29 39.79
N LYS A 83 20.57 16.57 39.83
CA LYS A 83 19.69 16.24 40.94
C LYS A 83 19.60 14.71 41.11
N GLY A 84 19.79 14.19 42.32
CA GLY A 84 19.73 12.76 42.66
C GLY A 84 20.97 12.21 43.28
N PHE A 85 21.06 10.90 43.50
CA PHE A 85 22.22 10.19 44.12
C PHE A 85 22.82 9.22 43.11
N GLY A 86 24.15 9.17 42.96
CA GLY A 86 24.88 8.21 42.13
C GLY A 86 25.67 8.81 40.96
N ILE A 87 26.21 7.95 40.09
CA ILE A 87 26.96 8.33 38.89
C ILE A 87 26.14 7.90 37.67
N SER A 88 25.99 8.75 36.66
CA SER A 88 25.38 8.42 35.37
C SER A 88 26.29 8.78 34.20
N VAL A 89 26.24 7.97 33.16
CA VAL A 89 27.00 8.16 31.92
C VAL A 89 26.00 8.42 30.79
N GLY A 90 26.27 9.39 29.93
CA GLY A 90 25.44 9.71 28.75
C GLY A 90 24.87 11.13 28.75
N GLU A 91 24.15 11.51 27.67
CA GLU A 91 23.53 12.83 27.54
C GLU A 91 22.38 13.04 28.54
N LYS A 92 22.12 14.28 28.93
CA LYS A 92 21.06 14.64 29.88
C LYS A 92 19.71 14.38 29.23
N ASP A 93 18.92 13.44 29.77
CA ASP A 93 17.48 13.42 29.53
C ASP A 93 16.93 14.68 30.26
N SER A 94 16.74 15.77 29.52
CA SER A 94 15.96 16.88 29.97
C SER A 94 14.50 16.50 29.80
N ASP A 95 13.73 16.48 30.90
CA ASP A 95 12.31 16.15 30.88
C ASP A 95 11.58 16.95 29.80
N GLY A 96 10.90 16.26 28.90
CA GLY A 96 10.15 16.87 27.79
C GLY A 96 10.93 17.15 26.51
N TYR A 97 12.25 16.91 26.45
CA TYR A 97 13.06 17.12 25.25
C TYR A 97 13.47 15.81 24.58
N SER A 98 13.64 15.85 23.26
CA SER A 98 14.06 14.73 22.45
C SER A 98 15.60 14.62 22.41
N ARG A 99 16.09 13.40 22.25
CA ARG A 99 17.49 13.09 21.97
C ARG A 99 17.60 11.94 20.98
N TRP A 100 18.78 11.72 20.43
CA TRP A 100 19.03 10.51 19.67
C TRP A 100 19.02 9.28 20.59
N ALA A 101 18.31 8.22 20.18
CA ALA A 101 18.41 6.93 20.83
C ALA A 101 19.82 6.38 20.64
N THR A 102 20.34 5.70 21.66
CA THR A 102 21.60 4.99 21.56
C THR A 102 21.37 3.63 20.87
N GLU A 103 22.40 3.09 20.24
CA GLU A 103 22.34 1.75 19.63
C GLU A 103 21.93 0.68 20.66
N LYS A 104 22.40 0.82 21.90
CA LYS A 104 22.05 -0.11 23.00
C LYS A 104 20.55 -0.07 23.35
N GLU A 105 19.91 1.11 23.26
CA GLU A 105 18.46 1.23 23.45
C GLU A 105 17.71 0.57 22.30
N MET A 106 18.14 0.81 21.06
CA MET A 106 17.53 0.21 19.87
C MET A 106 17.66 -1.31 19.87
N THR A 107 18.85 -1.83 20.11
CA THR A 107 19.13 -3.28 20.07
C THR A 107 18.42 -4.06 21.18
N LYS A 108 18.05 -3.43 22.30
CA LYS A 108 17.28 -4.06 23.37
C LYS A 108 15.89 -4.52 22.92
N GLU A 109 15.25 -3.78 22.01
CA GLU A 109 13.90 -4.04 21.52
C GLU A 109 13.88 -4.79 20.18
N LEU A 110 15.05 -5.06 19.59
CA LEU A 110 15.18 -5.68 18.28
C LEU A 110 15.72 -7.10 18.37
N LYS A 111 15.51 -7.89 17.34
CA LYS A 111 16.10 -9.24 17.20
C LYS A 111 17.37 -9.17 16.38
N GLN A 112 18.44 -9.72 16.92
CA GLN A 112 19.72 -9.81 16.23
C GLN A 112 19.72 -10.99 15.26
N LEU A 113 20.26 -10.78 14.07
CA LEU A 113 20.50 -11.79 13.05
C LEU A 113 21.97 -11.75 12.62
N TYR A 114 22.58 -12.91 12.49
CA TYR A 114 23.89 -13.03 11.84
C TYR A 114 23.66 -13.24 10.33
N ILE A 115 24.20 -12.33 9.53
CA ILE A 115 23.86 -12.26 8.10
C ILE A 115 24.17 -13.56 7.36
N LYS A 116 25.25 -14.27 7.73
CA LYS A 116 25.67 -15.51 7.09
C LYS A 116 24.88 -16.76 7.49
N ASP A 117 24.02 -16.67 8.51
CA ASP A 117 23.20 -17.81 8.91
C ASP A 117 22.33 -18.29 7.75
N LYS A 118 22.27 -19.62 7.58
CA LYS A 118 21.51 -20.24 6.49
C LYS A 118 20.00 -20.12 6.68
N LYS A 119 19.51 -20.07 7.92
CA LYS A 119 18.09 -19.99 8.28
C LYS A 119 17.94 -19.01 9.44
N TYR A 120 16.85 -18.26 9.44
CA TYR A 120 16.52 -17.34 10.53
C TYR A 120 15.33 -17.84 11.33
N GLU A 121 15.36 -17.55 12.64
CA GLU A 121 14.22 -17.79 13.54
C GLU A 121 13.25 -16.60 13.54
N ASN A 122 13.74 -15.41 13.22
CA ASN A 122 12.99 -14.15 13.21
C ASN A 122 13.10 -13.47 11.85
N ALA A 123 12.11 -12.67 11.47
CA ALA A 123 12.15 -11.90 10.23
C ALA A 123 11.38 -10.57 10.34
N GLY A 124 11.94 -9.51 9.76
CA GLY A 124 11.33 -8.20 9.76
C GLY A 124 12.20 -7.15 9.08
N VAL A 125 11.75 -5.92 9.12
CA VAL A 125 12.47 -4.80 8.52
C VAL A 125 13.82 -4.60 9.21
N PRO A 126 14.93 -4.49 8.47
CA PRO A 126 16.22 -4.20 9.05
C PRO A 126 16.30 -2.74 9.50
N LEU A 127 16.59 -2.51 10.77
CA LEU A 127 16.73 -1.17 11.37
C LEU A 127 18.18 -0.82 11.67
N ILE A 128 19.06 -1.83 11.84
CA ILE A 128 20.51 -1.66 11.95
C ILE A 128 21.15 -2.74 11.08
N ASN A 129 22.15 -2.37 10.30
CA ASN A 129 22.92 -3.29 9.46
C ASN A 129 24.36 -2.82 9.32
N ASP A 130 25.29 -3.54 9.98
CA ASP A 130 26.72 -3.28 9.92
C ASP A 130 27.49 -4.11 8.87
N GLY A 131 26.74 -4.88 8.05
CA GLY A 131 27.31 -5.79 7.03
C GLY A 131 27.72 -7.16 7.55
N LYS A 132 27.69 -7.41 8.88
CA LYS A 132 27.93 -8.71 9.53
C LYS A 132 26.74 -9.18 10.34
N THR A 133 26.13 -8.25 11.05
CA THR A 133 24.94 -8.45 11.88
C THR A 133 23.83 -7.48 11.46
N MET A 134 22.61 -7.89 11.67
CA MET A 134 21.45 -7.05 11.50
C MET A 134 20.57 -7.09 12.75
N TRP A 135 19.94 -5.98 13.08
CA TRP A 135 18.87 -5.95 14.07
C TRP A 135 17.59 -5.58 13.37
N ILE A 136 16.58 -6.42 13.56
CA ILE A 136 15.31 -6.36 12.87
C ILE A 136 14.15 -6.18 13.83
N ASP A 137 13.06 -5.57 13.36
CA ASP A 137 11.78 -5.60 14.05
C ASP A 137 10.97 -6.83 13.59
N ASP A 138 10.96 -7.89 14.40
CA ASP A 138 10.19 -9.13 14.17
C ASP A 138 8.72 -9.03 14.63
N GLY A 139 8.30 -7.88 15.12
CA GLY A 139 6.93 -7.62 15.57
C GLY A 139 5.91 -7.66 14.43
N GLU A 140 4.67 -7.45 14.81
CA GLU A 140 3.54 -7.33 13.86
C GLU A 140 3.40 -5.91 13.30
N SER A 141 4.45 -5.10 13.44
CA SER A 141 4.46 -3.68 13.08
C SER A 141 4.44 -3.47 11.57
N HIS A 142 3.63 -2.54 11.11
CA HIS A 142 3.73 -2.01 9.75
C HIS A 142 4.86 -1.00 9.65
N ASN A 143 5.42 -0.84 8.46
CA ASN A 143 6.56 0.01 8.18
C ASN A 143 6.22 1.01 7.08
N LEU A 144 6.67 2.24 7.25
CA LEU A 144 6.65 3.28 6.22
C LEU A 144 8.08 3.71 5.91
N ILE A 145 8.46 3.59 4.66
CA ILE A 145 9.77 3.97 4.16
C ILE A 145 9.61 5.16 3.24
N ILE A 146 10.31 6.24 3.53
CA ILE A 146 10.25 7.47 2.75
C ILE A 146 11.63 7.85 2.22
N GLY A 147 11.68 8.20 0.94
CA GLY A 147 12.89 8.68 0.28
C GLY A 147 12.72 8.86 -1.21
N SER A 148 13.38 9.85 -1.78
CA SER A 148 13.36 10.12 -3.21
C SER A 148 13.97 9.00 -4.03
N THR A 149 13.79 9.05 -5.34
CA THR A 149 14.46 8.13 -6.27
C THR A 149 15.98 8.26 -6.10
N GLY A 150 16.68 7.13 -6.02
CA GLY A 150 18.13 7.09 -5.80
C GLY A 150 18.58 7.26 -4.34
N SER A 151 17.67 7.44 -3.36
CA SER A 151 18.02 7.52 -1.94
C SER A 151 18.49 6.20 -1.31
N GLY A 152 18.43 5.09 -2.05
CA GLY A 152 18.89 3.78 -1.59
C GLY A 152 17.81 2.90 -0.95
N LYS A 153 16.53 3.24 -1.04
CA LYS A 153 15.40 2.47 -0.47
C LYS A 153 15.50 0.97 -0.80
N THR A 154 15.62 0.67 -2.10
CA THR A 154 15.65 -0.72 -2.58
C THR A 154 16.88 -1.46 -2.08
N GLN A 155 18.08 -0.85 -2.14
CA GLN A 155 19.34 -1.49 -1.78
C GLN A 155 19.55 -1.63 -0.27
N ASN A 156 19.09 -0.65 0.52
CA ASN A 156 19.34 -0.64 1.96
C ASN A 156 18.26 -1.38 2.75
N ILE A 157 17.03 -1.45 2.21
CA ILE A 157 15.88 -1.96 2.99
C ILE A 157 15.17 -3.08 2.25
N VAL A 158 14.74 -2.89 0.98
CA VAL A 158 13.86 -3.84 0.31
C VAL A 158 14.56 -5.17 0.01
N HIS A 159 15.71 -5.14 -0.67
CA HIS A 159 16.47 -6.38 -0.94
C HIS A 159 16.88 -7.12 0.34
N PRO A 160 17.44 -6.45 1.39
CA PRO A 160 17.68 -7.10 2.66
C PRO A 160 16.42 -7.71 3.27
N LEU A 161 15.28 -6.98 3.29
CA LEU A 161 14.03 -7.49 3.82
C LEU A 161 13.57 -8.77 3.09
N VAL A 162 13.55 -8.76 1.76
CA VAL A 162 13.17 -9.95 0.96
C VAL A 162 14.07 -11.15 1.27
N LYS A 163 15.39 -10.93 1.40
CA LYS A 163 16.33 -11.99 1.77
C LYS A 163 16.13 -12.51 3.19
N ILE A 164 15.83 -11.63 4.15
CA ILE A 164 15.50 -11.98 5.54
C ILE A 164 14.24 -12.84 5.57
N LEU A 165 13.17 -12.39 4.93
CA LEU A 165 11.91 -13.13 4.82
C LEU A 165 12.13 -14.49 4.15
N GLY A 166 12.93 -14.52 3.08
CA GLY A 166 13.30 -15.74 2.38
C GLY A 166 14.05 -16.75 3.24
N LYS A 167 14.96 -16.29 4.13
CA LYS A 167 15.69 -17.15 5.07
C LYS A 167 14.81 -17.66 6.20
N LYS A 168 13.81 -16.91 6.65
CA LYS A 168 12.81 -17.34 7.63
C LYS A 168 11.78 -18.30 7.02
N GLY A 169 11.32 -18.02 5.80
CA GLY A 169 10.27 -18.78 5.14
C GLY A 169 8.88 -18.11 5.23
N GLU A 170 8.82 -16.80 5.35
CA GLU A 170 7.57 -16.03 5.32
C GLU A 170 7.14 -15.73 3.89
N SER A 171 5.84 -15.69 3.63
CA SER A 171 5.30 -15.32 2.31
C SER A 171 5.39 -13.81 2.07
N MET A 172 5.44 -13.44 0.80
CA MET A 172 5.56 -12.03 0.40
C MET A 172 4.82 -11.72 -0.90
N ILE A 173 4.23 -10.53 -0.95
CA ILE A 173 3.60 -9.93 -2.12
C ILE A 173 4.32 -8.62 -2.37
N ILE A 174 4.92 -8.47 -3.54
CA ILE A 174 5.88 -7.41 -3.84
C ILE A 174 5.43 -6.66 -5.08
N THR A 175 5.23 -5.35 -4.98
CA THR A 175 5.21 -4.49 -6.17
C THR A 175 6.64 -4.20 -6.58
N ASP A 176 6.98 -4.51 -7.84
CA ASP A 176 8.34 -4.41 -8.38
C ASP A 176 8.32 -3.65 -9.70
N PRO A 177 8.31 -2.30 -9.68
CA PRO A 177 8.13 -1.49 -10.89
C PRO A 177 9.17 -1.75 -11.97
N LYS A 178 10.39 -2.08 -11.59
CA LYS A 178 11.53 -2.29 -12.50
C LYS A 178 11.86 -3.74 -12.75
N GLY A 179 11.29 -4.68 -11.98
CA GLY A 179 11.66 -6.09 -12.01
C GLY A 179 12.99 -6.39 -11.30
N GLU A 180 13.62 -5.39 -10.66
CA GLU A 180 14.93 -5.55 -10.02
C GLU A 180 14.87 -6.45 -8.77
N ILE A 181 13.75 -6.40 -8.03
CA ILE A 181 13.55 -7.23 -6.84
C ILE A 181 13.41 -8.71 -7.25
N TYR A 182 12.66 -8.96 -8.32
CA TYR A 182 12.55 -10.31 -8.91
C TYR A 182 13.92 -10.84 -9.34
N HIS A 183 14.66 -10.08 -10.15
CA HIS A 183 15.95 -10.49 -10.69
C HIS A 183 16.98 -10.82 -9.58
N GLU A 184 16.99 -10.03 -8.52
CA GLU A 184 17.92 -10.21 -7.40
C GLU A 184 17.52 -11.37 -6.46
N SER A 185 16.21 -11.69 -6.33
CA SER A 185 15.72 -12.52 -5.23
C SER A 185 15.08 -13.83 -5.65
N ALA A 186 14.43 -13.90 -6.82
CA ALA A 186 13.58 -15.04 -7.18
C ALA A 186 14.36 -16.36 -7.32
N GLY A 187 15.61 -16.31 -7.80
CA GLY A 187 16.47 -17.49 -7.89
C GLY A 187 16.74 -18.12 -6.52
N LEU A 188 17.09 -17.29 -5.56
CA LEU A 188 17.30 -17.70 -4.17
C LEU A 188 16.03 -18.25 -3.52
N LEU A 189 14.90 -17.56 -3.70
CA LEU A 189 13.62 -17.97 -3.11
C LEU A 189 13.17 -19.32 -3.67
N LYS A 190 13.37 -19.55 -4.98
CA LYS A 190 13.07 -20.84 -5.62
C LYS A 190 13.93 -21.97 -5.03
N GLU A 191 15.23 -21.74 -4.83
CA GLU A 191 16.13 -22.71 -4.18
C GLU A 191 15.68 -23.05 -2.75
N ARG A 192 15.03 -22.10 -2.07
CA ARG A 192 14.45 -22.26 -0.72
C ARG A 192 13.05 -22.89 -0.71
N GLY A 193 12.57 -23.35 -1.85
CA GLY A 193 11.28 -24.04 -2.00
C GLY A 193 10.07 -23.09 -1.97
N TYR A 194 10.24 -21.84 -2.39
CA TYR A 194 9.12 -20.93 -2.57
C TYR A 194 8.33 -21.27 -3.84
N ASN A 195 7.03 -21.15 -3.75
CA ASN A 195 6.16 -21.00 -4.90
C ASN A 195 6.34 -19.57 -5.44
N ILE A 196 6.90 -19.43 -6.65
CA ILE A 196 7.13 -18.13 -7.28
C ILE A 196 5.98 -17.83 -8.24
N ILE A 197 5.27 -16.74 -8.00
CA ILE A 197 4.21 -16.22 -8.85
C ILE A 197 4.67 -14.88 -9.41
N VAL A 198 4.57 -14.72 -10.73
CA VAL A 198 4.96 -13.48 -11.42
C VAL A 198 3.78 -12.94 -12.20
N LEU A 199 3.25 -11.80 -11.82
CA LEU A 199 2.27 -11.04 -12.57
C LEU A 199 2.99 -9.92 -13.33
N ASN A 200 3.28 -10.17 -14.60
CA ASN A 200 4.06 -9.25 -15.41
C ASN A 200 3.16 -8.35 -16.27
N PHE A 201 2.75 -7.21 -15.72
CA PHE A 201 1.95 -6.22 -16.45
C PHE A 201 2.77 -5.41 -17.47
N ARG A 202 4.11 -5.45 -17.38
CA ARG A 202 5.01 -4.83 -18.38
C ARG A 202 5.08 -5.65 -19.68
N ASP A 203 5.09 -6.98 -19.56
CA ASP A 203 5.00 -7.95 -20.64
C ASP A 203 4.00 -9.06 -20.29
N PRO A 204 2.68 -8.82 -20.52
CA PRO A 204 1.63 -9.71 -20.04
C PRO A 204 1.68 -11.14 -20.61
N GLN A 205 2.46 -11.40 -21.65
CA GLN A 205 2.64 -12.77 -22.17
C GLN A 205 3.63 -13.59 -21.34
N LYS A 206 4.37 -12.96 -20.42
CA LYS A 206 5.34 -13.62 -19.55
C LYS A 206 4.84 -13.71 -18.11
N GLY A 207 5.05 -14.84 -17.47
CA GLY A 207 4.66 -15.08 -16.08
C GLY A 207 3.32 -15.79 -15.90
N ASN A 208 2.63 -15.55 -14.79
CA ASN A 208 1.37 -16.18 -14.44
C ASN A 208 0.17 -15.46 -15.05
N THR A 209 -0.98 -16.17 -15.11
CA THR A 209 -2.29 -15.59 -15.44
C THR A 209 -3.09 -15.36 -14.17
N TRP A 210 -3.91 -14.31 -14.18
CA TRP A 210 -4.81 -13.97 -13.09
C TRP A 210 -6.07 -13.29 -13.63
N ASN A 211 -7.22 -13.87 -13.33
CA ASN A 211 -8.53 -13.32 -13.67
C ASN A 211 -9.10 -12.59 -12.45
N PRO A 212 -9.32 -11.27 -12.51
CA PRO A 212 -9.86 -10.50 -11.39
C PRO A 212 -11.30 -10.87 -11.01
N LEU A 213 -12.02 -11.59 -11.88
CA LEU A 213 -13.37 -12.08 -11.60
C LEU A 213 -13.40 -13.46 -10.95
N ALA A 214 -12.27 -14.18 -10.89
CA ALA A 214 -12.23 -15.54 -10.39
C ALA A 214 -12.58 -15.65 -8.90
N LEU A 215 -12.02 -14.80 -8.05
CA LEU A 215 -12.33 -14.80 -6.61
C LEU A 215 -13.79 -14.41 -6.34
N PRO A 216 -14.32 -13.31 -6.87
CA PRO A 216 -15.75 -12.98 -6.74
C PRO A 216 -16.66 -14.10 -7.24
N TYR A 217 -16.34 -14.72 -8.38
CA TYR A 217 -17.11 -15.84 -8.91
C TYR A 217 -17.17 -17.04 -7.94
N HIS A 218 -16.04 -17.43 -7.36
CA HIS A 218 -16.01 -18.53 -6.40
C HIS A 218 -16.79 -18.21 -5.13
N LEU A 219 -16.71 -16.99 -4.62
CA LEU A 219 -17.50 -16.55 -3.47
C LEU A 219 -19.00 -16.59 -3.78
N TYR A 220 -19.40 -16.08 -4.94
CA TYR A 220 -20.79 -16.11 -5.39
C TYR A 220 -21.34 -17.54 -5.48
N LYS A 221 -20.60 -18.45 -6.15
CA LYS A 221 -21.00 -19.85 -6.30
C LYS A 221 -21.03 -20.63 -4.99
N ASN A 222 -20.27 -20.21 -3.99
CA ASN A 222 -20.25 -20.80 -2.64
C ASN A 222 -21.31 -20.16 -1.69
N GLY A 223 -22.19 -19.28 -2.22
CA GLY A 223 -23.27 -18.67 -1.46
C GLY A 223 -22.88 -17.42 -0.66
N ASN A 224 -21.64 -16.96 -0.74
CA ASN A 224 -21.18 -15.70 -0.12
C ASN A 224 -21.37 -14.54 -1.10
N VAL A 225 -22.65 -14.21 -1.38
CA VAL A 225 -23.05 -13.27 -2.43
C VAL A 225 -22.63 -11.85 -2.07
N ASP A 226 -22.83 -11.41 -0.83
CA ASP A 226 -22.54 -10.04 -0.40
C ASP A 226 -21.05 -9.72 -0.55
N LYS A 227 -20.17 -10.61 -0.08
CA LYS A 227 -18.73 -10.44 -0.25
C LYS A 227 -18.29 -10.51 -1.71
N ALA A 228 -18.95 -11.32 -2.52
CA ALA A 228 -18.69 -11.38 -3.96
C ALA A 228 -19.05 -10.05 -4.64
N MET A 229 -20.17 -9.44 -4.26
CA MET A 229 -20.60 -8.12 -4.77
C MET A 229 -19.64 -7.03 -4.32
N GLU A 230 -19.24 -6.98 -3.05
CA GLU A 230 -18.26 -6.02 -2.55
C GLU A 230 -16.95 -6.05 -3.37
N LEU A 231 -16.42 -7.25 -3.64
CA LEU A 231 -15.21 -7.38 -4.47
C LEU A 231 -15.44 -7.03 -5.94
N LEU A 232 -16.65 -7.24 -6.47
CA LEU A 232 -17.00 -6.78 -7.83
C LEU A 232 -17.10 -5.27 -7.91
N ASP A 233 -17.68 -4.63 -6.92
CA ASP A 233 -17.73 -3.15 -6.82
C ASP A 233 -16.32 -2.57 -6.77
N ASP A 234 -15.41 -3.22 -6.03
CA ASP A 234 -14.00 -2.82 -5.99
C ASP A 234 -13.31 -2.98 -7.35
N VAL A 235 -13.58 -4.07 -8.06
CA VAL A 235 -13.06 -4.28 -9.43
C VAL A 235 -13.61 -3.23 -10.38
N ALA A 236 -14.92 -2.99 -10.35
CA ALA A 236 -15.60 -2.03 -11.22
C ALA A 236 -15.10 -0.60 -10.96
N ALA A 237 -14.99 -0.19 -9.69
CA ALA A 237 -14.48 1.12 -9.32
C ALA A 237 -13.03 1.35 -9.79
N ASN A 238 -12.13 0.39 -9.59
CA ASN A 238 -10.74 0.52 -10.02
C ASN A 238 -10.55 0.54 -11.55
N ILE A 239 -11.46 -0.09 -12.31
CA ILE A 239 -11.40 -0.12 -13.77
C ILE A 239 -12.05 1.12 -14.38
N LEU A 240 -13.18 1.57 -13.81
CA LEU A 240 -14.08 2.53 -14.46
C LEU A 240 -13.95 3.95 -13.91
N TYR A 241 -13.57 4.14 -12.63
CA TYR A 241 -13.41 5.47 -12.08
C TYR A 241 -12.11 6.12 -12.55
N GLU A 242 -12.14 7.45 -12.66
CA GLU A 242 -10.97 8.28 -12.93
C GLU A 242 -10.69 9.20 -11.75
N GLU A 243 -9.43 9.21 -11.29
CA GLU A 243 -9.01 10.12 -10.23
C GLU A 243 -9.21 11.57 -10.65
N GLY A 244 -9.95 12.35 -9.84
CA GLY A 244 -10.18 13.78 -10.10
C GLY A 244 -11.31 14.07 -11.11
N SER A 245 -12.13 13.08 -11.47
CA SER A 245 -13.35 13.33 -12.25
C SER A 245 -14.27 14.34 -11.52
N LYS A 246 -14.63 15.41 -12.20
CA LYS A 246 -15.51 16.46 -11.64
C LYS A 246 -16.97 16.00 -11.55
N ASP A 247 -17.36 15.06 -12.41
CA ASP A 247 -18.69 14.46 -12.44
C ASP A 247 -18.57 12.94 -12.59
N PRO A 248 -18.52 12.22 -11.47
CA PRO A 248 -18.39 10.76 -11.48
C PRO A 248 -19.69 10.01 -11.82
N PHE A 249 -20.77 10.70 -12.18
CA PHE A 249 -22.07 10.10 -12.44
C PHE A 249 -22.00 9.00 -13.51
N TRP A 250 -21.42 9.31 -14.67
CA TRP A 250 -21.30 8.37 -15.79
C TRP A 250 -20.43 7.16 -15.46
N GLU A 251 -19.40 7.39 -14.66
CA GLU A 251 -18.49 6.33 -14.21
C GLU A 251 -19.17 5.38 -13.21
N ARG A 252 -19.95 5.92 -12.28
CA ARG A 252 -20.72 5.11 -11.30
C ARG A 252 -21.76 4.23 -11.99
N ILE A 253 -22.58 4.78 -12.87
CA ILE A 253 -23.57 3.99 -13.61
C ILE A 253 -22.89 2.97 -14.52
N SER A 254 -21.73 3.30 -15.10
CA SER A 254 -20.93 2.34 -15.87
C SER A 254 -20.42 1.20 -14.98
N ALA A 255 -20.06 1.50 -13.71
CA ALA A 255 -19.66 0.48 -12.74
C ALA A 255 -20.82 -0.43 -12.36
N ASP A 256 -22.01 0.12 -12.11
CA ASP A 256 -23.22 -0.67 -11.85
C ASP A 256 -23.55 -1.59 -13.04
N TYR A 257 -23.40 -1.09 -14.24
CA TYR A 257 -23.57 -1.89 -15.46
C TYR A 257 -22.55 -3.02 -15.56
N PHE A 258 -21.27 -2.75 -15.21
CA PHE A 258 -20.22 -3.78 -15.13
C PHE A 258 -20.59 -4.89 -14.15
N VAL A 259 -21.02 -4.51 -12.94
CA VAL A 259 -21.45 -5.44 -11.90
C VAL A 259 -22.63 -6.28 -12.37
N GLY A 260 -23.65 -5.66 -12.95
CA GLY A 260 -24.84 -6.35 -13.46
C GLY A 260 -24.52 -7.36 -14.57
N LEU A 261 -23.67 -6.99 -15.55
CA LEU A 261 -23.19 -7.90 -16.60
C LEU A 261 -22.40 -9.07 -16.01
N THR A 262 -21.55 -8.78 -15.01
CA THR A 262 -20.70 -9.79 -14.39
C THR A 262 -21.52 -10.78 -13.56
N LEU A 263 -22.50 -10.30 -12.81
CA LEU A 263 -23.44 -11.18 -12.08
C LEU A 263 -24.25 -12.05 -13.04
N GLY A 264 -24.70 -11.48 -14.16
CA GLY A 264 -25.33 -12.25 -15.22
C GLY A 264 -24.43 -13.38 -15.76
N LEU A 265 -23.14 -13.10 -15.99
CA LEU A 265 -22.17 -14.13 -16.35
C LEU A 265 -21.99 -15.17 -15.25
N PHE A 266 -21.98 -14.76 -13.97
CA PHE A 266 -21.87 -15.72 -12.85
C PHE A 266 -23.04 -16.70 -12.83
N GLU A 267 -24.23 -16.27 -13.20
CA GLU A 267 -25.41 -17.14 -13.26
C GLU A 267 -25.39 -18.11 -14.45
N ASP A 268 -25.07 -17.62 -15.66
CA ASP A 268 -25.36 -18.31 -16.92
C ASP A 268 -24.12 -18.82 -17.68
N ALA A 269 -22.94 -18.25 -17.45
CA ALA A 269 -21.74 -18.61 -18.20
C ALA A 269 -20.99 -19.81 -17.56
N LYS A 270 -20.21 -20.50 -18.37
CA LYS A 270 -19.24 -21.46 -17.86
C LYS A 270 -18.07 -20.75 -17.19
N VAL A 271 -17.41 -21.43 -16.24
CA VAL A 271 -16.31 -20.85 -15.44
C VAL A 271 -15.19 -20.24 -16.30
N ASP A 272 -14.90 -20.87 -17.45
CA ASP A 272 -13.86 -20.42 -18.38
C ASP A 272 -14.31 -19.28 -19.34
N GLU A 273 -15.60 -18.95 -19.33
CA GLU A 273 -16.20 -17.84 -20.04
C GLU A 273 -16.37 -16.59 -19.13
N VAL A 274 -16.15 -16.74 -17.81
CA VAL A 274 -16.25 -15.62 -16.84
C VAL A 274 -14.95 -14.82 -16.87
N ASN A 275 -14.89 -13.79 -17.70
CA ASN A 275 -13.76 -12.88 -17.83
C ASN A 275 -14.17 -11.52 -18.41
N ILE A 276 -13.27 -10.52 -18.35
CA ILE A 276 -13.53 -9.15 -18.82
C ILE A 276 -13.87 -9.11 -20.33
N ASN A 277 -13.35 -10.07 -21.13
CA ASN A 277 -13.65 -10.13 -22.56
C ASN A 277 -15.12 -10.47 -22.82
N SER A 278 -15.69 -11.38 -22.02
CA SER A 278 -17.11 -11.70 -22.07
C SER A 278 -17.98 -10.48 -21.76
N ILE A 279 -17.62 -9.69 -20.72
CA ILE A 279 -18.31 -8.45 -20.37
C ILE A 279 -18.24 -7.43 -21.52
N SER A 280 -17.05 -7.24 -22.09
CA SER A 280 -16.86 -6.33 -23.24
C SER A 280 -17.67 -6.76 -24.46
N LEU A 281 -17.73 -8.06 -24.73
CA LEU A 281 -18.51 -8.63 -25.83
C LEU A 281 -20.00 -8.49 -25.56
N MET A 282 -20.50 -8.78 -24.36
CA MET A 282 -21.88 -8.58 -23.97
C MET A 282 -22.33 -7.12 -24.15
N ALA A 283 -21.51 -6.17 -23.75
CA ALA A 283 -21.82 -4.74 -23.90
C ALA A 283 -21.79 -4.25 -25.36
N SER A 284 -21.08 -4.94 -26.26
CA SER A 284 -21.03 -4.55 -27.67
C SER A 284 -22.08 -5.29 -28.50
N VAL A 285 -22.11 -6.61 -28.42
CA VAL A 285 -23.02 -7.47 -29.15
C VAL A 285 -24.46 -7.36 -28.62
N GLY A 286 -24.59 -7.08 -27.33
CA GLY A 286 -25.87 -6.88 -26.66
C GLY A 286 -26.71 -5.75 -27.26
N GLU A 287 -26.09 -4.73 -27.87
CA GLU A 287 -26.76 -3.62 -28.50
C GLU A 287 -27.22 -3.92 -29.95
N GLU A 288 -26.83 -5.07 -30.50
CA GLU A 288 -27.33 -5.48 -31.79
C GLU A 288 -28.85 -5.79 -31.73
N ARG A 289 -29.57 -5.46 -32.80
CA ARG A 289 -31.02 -5.65 -32.86
C ARG A 289 -31.38 -7.13 -32.79
N TYR A 290 -32.27 -7.49 -31.89
CA TYR A 290 -32.96 -8.78 -31.83
C TYR A 290 -34.27 -8.76 -32.56
N GLY A 291 -34.97 -7.62 -32.54
CA GLY A 291 -36.28 -7.43 -33.19
C GLY A 291 -36.55 -5.95 -33.46
N PRO A 292 -37.79 -5.60 -33.87
CA PRO A 292 -38.12 -4.22 -34.28
C PRO A 292 -37.92 -3.17 -33.19
N ARG A 293 -38.04 -3.55 -31.91
CA ARG A 293 -37.96 -2.63 -30.74
C ARG A 293 -37.06 -3.14 -29.62
N SER A 294 -36.25 -4.19 -29.84
CA SER A 294 -35.45 -4.82 -28.81
C SER A 294 -34.07 -5.15 -29.33
N ASN A 295 -33.14 -5.32 -28.42
CA ASN A 295 -31.75 -5.78 -28.64
C ASN A 295 -31.43 -6.99 -27.73
N TYR A 296 -30.31 -7.68 -28.00
CA TYR A 296 -29.99 -8.90 -27.29
C TYR A 296 -29.80 -8.66 -25.80
N ILE A 297 -29.29 -7.51 -25.35
CA ILE A 297 -29.06 -7.25 -23.92
C ILE A 297 -30.41 -7.02 -23.19
N LYS A 298 -31.38 -6.33 -23.82
CA LYS A 298 -32.72 -6.15 -23.25
C LYS A 298 -33.40 -7.51 -23.09
N GLU A 299 -33.35 -8.36 -24.14
CA GLU A 299 -33.94 -9.70 -24.06
C GLU A 299 -33.29 -10.55 -22.99
N TYR A 300 -31.96 -10.45 -22.84
CA TYR A 300 -31.22 -11.18 -21.79
C TYR A 300 -31.70 -10.81 -20.39
N PHE A 301 -31.80 -9.49 -20.10
CA PHE A 301 -32.22 -9.05 -18.77
C PHE A 301 -33.76 -9.18 -18.57
N ASN A 302 -34.57 -9.15 -19.60
CA ASN A 302 -35.99 -9.47 -19.53
C ASN A 302 -36.25 -10.91 -19.06
N MET A 303 -35.29 -11.82 -19.23
CA MET A 303 -35.39 -13.21 -18.75
C MET A 303 -34.94 -13.39 -17.31
N LYS A 304 -34.35 -12.35 -16.67
CA LYS A 304 -33.91 -12.37 -15.29
C LYS A 304 -35.05 -11.99 -14.34
N ASP A 305 -34.93 -12.47 -13.10
CA ASP A 305 -35.79 -11.99 -12.02
C ASP A 305 -35.53 -10.51 -11.75
N PRO A 306 -36.54 -9.62 -11.83
CA PRO A 306 -36.40 -8.22 -11.51
C PRO A 306 -35.85 -7.92 -10.09
N ALA A 307 -36.02 -8.86 -9.15
CA ALA A 307 -35.48 -8.76 -7.79
C ALA A 307 -34.02 -9.23 -7.70
N SER A 308 -33.44 -9.81 -8.77
CA SER A 308 -32.05 -10.26 -8.73
C SER A 308 -31.08 -9.10 -8.75
N SER A 309 -29.93 -9.28 -8.05
CA SER A 309 -28.85 -8.29 -8.05
C SER A 309 -28.32 -8.01 -9.47
N ALA A 310 -28.27 -9.02 -10.34
CA ALA A 310 -27.85 -8.86 -11.73
C ALA A 310 -28.78 -7.90 -12.50
N TYR A 311 -30.11 -8.09 -12.37
CA TYR A 311 -31.10 -7.20 -13.00
C TYR A 311 -31.02 -5.79 -12.42
N THR A 312 -31.03 -5.67 -11.09
CA THR A 312 -31.06 -4.38 -10.38
C THR A 312 -29.84 -3.53 -10.77
N SER A 313 -28.64 -4.10 -10.80
CA SER A 313 -27.42 -3.37 -11.16
C SER A 313 -27.38 -2.97 -12.63
N ALA A 314 -27.88 -3.81 -13.56
CA ALA A 314 -27.83 -3.50 -15.00
C ALA A 314 -28.99 -2.65 -15.49
N SER A 315 -30.15 -2.70 -14.83
CA SER A 315 -31.43 -2.15 -15.32
C SER A 315 -31.37 -0.65 -15.63
N GLY A 316 -30.68 0.12 -14.79
CA GLY A 316 -30.48 1.56 -14.97
C GLY A 316 -29.81 1.93 -16.31
N THR A 317 -28.97 1.03 -16.85
CA THR A 317 -28.36 1.21 -18.18
C THR A 317 -29.14 0.54 -19.28
N VAL A 318 -29.55 -0.72 -19.08
CA VAL A 318 -30.22 -1.53 -20.11
C VAL A 318 -31.51 -0.93 -20.57
N PHE A 319 -32.32 -0.37 -19.65
CA PHE A 319 -33.62 0.21 -19.91
C PHE A 319 -33.62 1.74 -19.95
N ALA A 320 -32.48 2.39 -19.86
CA ALA A 320 -32.35 3.84 -19.99
C ALA A 320 -32.82 4.35 -21.36
N PRO A 321 -33.26 5.63 -21.45
CA PRO A 321 -33.46 6.30 -22.72
C PRO A 321 -32.21 6.25 -23.59
N GLU A 322 -32.37 6.17 -24.92
CA GLU A 322 -31.28 5.90 -25.86
C GLU A 322 -30.11 6.90 -25.74
N ASP A 323 -30.37 8.19 -25.55
CA ASP A 323 -29.32 9.22 -25.39
C ASP A 323 -28.50 9.01 -24.09
N THR A 324 -29.20 8.77 -22.97
CA THR A 324 -28.57 8.46 -21.69
C THR A 324 -27.77 7.18 -21.77
N LYS A 325 -28.36 6.13 -22.34
CA LYS A 325 -27.71 4.83 -22.54
C LYS A 325 -26.47 4.98 -23.42
N GLY A 326 -26.55 5.75 -24.52
CA GLY A 326 -25.43 6.03 -25.41
C GLY A 326 -24.23 6.64 -24.66
N SER A 327 -24.47 7.59 -23.76
CA SER A 327 -23.45 8.23 -22.94
C SER A 327 -22.79 7.26 -21.94
N ILE A 328 -23.59 6.44 -21.24
CA ILE A 328 -23.10 5.41 -20.31
C ILE A 328 -22.25 4.38 -21.07
N LEU A 329 -22.74 3.85 -22.18
CA LEU A 329 -22.03 2.85 -22.98
C LEU A 329 -20.74 3.40 -23.59
N SER A 330 -20.71 4.70 -23.97
CA SER A 330 -19.49 5.34 -24.46
C SER A 330 -18.41 5.35 -23.38
N THR A 331 -18.75 5.81 -22.16
CA THR A 331 -17.84 5.81 -20.99
C THR A 331 -17.38 4.39 -20.67
N PHE A 332 -18.32 3.46 -20.54
CA PHE A 332 -18.03 2.05 -20.26
C PHE A 332 -17.06 1.44 -21.28
N LYS A 333 -17.38 1.53 -22.58
CA LYS A 333 -16.58 0.96 -23.65
C LYS A 333 -15.20 1.59 -23.75
N GLN A 334 -15.07 2.91 -23.51
CA GLN A 334 -13.78 3.59 -23.47
C GLN A 334 -12.85 3.01 -22.39
N LYS A 335 -13.37 2.84 -21.17
CA LYS A 335 -12.59 2.37 -20.03
C LYS A 335 -12.25 0.86 -20.14
N ILE A 336 -13.23 0.01 -20.51
CA ILE A 336 -13.03 -1.43 -20.58
C ILE A 336 -12.16 -1.85 -21.78
N ARG A 337 -12.10 -1.03 -22.85
CA ARG A 337 -11.34 -1.32 -24.06
C ARG A 337 -9.87 -1.67 -23.79
N ILE A 338 -9.24 -1.00 -22.82
CA ILE A 338 -7.83 -1.23 -22.49
C ILE A 338 -7.59 -2.69 -22.09
N PHE A 339 -8.52 -3.31 -21.37
CA PHE A 339 -8.42 -4.65 -20.81
C PHE A 339 -8.87 -5.73 -21.81
N ALA A 340 -9.73 -5.39 -22.76
CA ALA A 340 -10.28 -6.32 -23.72
C ALA A 340 -9.57 -6.30 -25.09
N SER A 341 -9.03 -5.15 -25.54
CA SER A 341 -8.42 -5.03 -26.87
C SER A 341 -6.93 -5.33 -26.94
N ARG A 342 -6.23 -5.35 -25.79
CA ARG A 342 -4.81 -5.68 -25.72
C ARG A 342 -4.66 -7.19 -25.56
N GLU A 343 -4.40 -7.89 -26.67
CA GLU A 343 -4.46 -9.35 -26.78
C GLU A 343 -3.70 -10.08 -25.66
N ASN A 344 -2.46 -9.69 -25.36
CA ASN A 344 -1.64 -10.34 -24.34
C ASN A 344 -2.16 -10.09 -22.91
N LEU A 345 -2.64 -8.87 -22.63
CA LEU A 345 -3.24 -8.53 -21.36
C LEU A 345 -4.59 -9.24 -21.18
N SER A 346 -5.40 -9.22 -22.22
CA SER A 346 -6.68 -9.90 -22.33
C SER A 346 -6.55 -11.40 -22.00
N GLU A 347 -5.55 -12.05 -22.57
CA GLU A 347 -5.25 -13.46 -22.31
C GLU A 347 -4.78 -13.69 -20.87
N MET A 348 -3.91 -12.83 -20.36
CA MET A 348 -3.43 -12.90 -18.98
C MET A 348 -4.57 -12.80 -17.95
N LEU A 349 -5.58 -11.96 -18.25
CA LEU A 349 -6.71 -11.69 -17.35
C LEU A 349 -7.92 -12.63 -17.57
N ALA A 350 -7.84 -13.58 -18.52
CA ALA A 350 -8.95 -14.48 -18.82
C ALA A 350 -9.05 -15.67 -17.86
N THR A 351 -7.94 -16.13 -17.30
CA THR A 351 -7.89 -17.30 -16.41
C THR A 351 -6.90 -17.07 -15.27
N SER A 352 -7.05 -17.86 -14.20
CA SER A 352 -6.07 -17.89 -13.10
C SER A 352 -5.37 -19.25 -13.06
N ASN A 353 -4.03 -19.26 -12.93
CA ASN A 353 -3.24 -20.50 -12.83
C ASN A 353 -2.63 -20.72 -11.44
N PHE A 354 -3.07 -19.98 -10.44
CA PHE A 354 -2.72 -20.13 -9.02
C PHE A 354 -3.91 -19.77 -8.13
N ASN A 355 -3.84 -20.19 -6.85
CA ASN A 355 -4.84 -19.85 -5.83
C ASN A 355 -4.25 -18.85 -4.84
N MET A 356 -4.93 -17.72 -4.60
CA MET A 356 -4.51 -16.69 -3.64
C MET A 356 -4.43 -17.22 -2.20
N ALA A 357 -5.33 -18.12 -1.79
CA ALA A 357 -5.33 -18.73 -0.47
C ALA A 357 -4.04 -19.49 -0.13
N ASP A 358 -3.34 -20.00 -1.16
CA ASP A 358 -2.07 -20.71 -0.99
C ASP A 358 -0.95 -19.81 -0.47
N ILE A 359 -1.04 -18.49 -0.69
CA ILE A 359 -0.04 -17.52 -0.22
C ILE A 359 0.06 -17.52 1.30
N GLY A 360 -1.08 -17.68 2.01
CA GLY A 360 -1.10 -17.78 3.47
C GLY A 360 -0.80 -19.17 4.01
N ARG A 361 -0.88 -20.22 3.18
CA ARG A 361 -0.75 -21.64 3.58
C ARG A 361 0.62 -22.25 3.29
N ARG A 362 1.32 -21.76 2.27
CA ARG A 362 2.65 -22.24 1.87
C ARG A 362 3.56 -21.08 1.47
N LYS A 363 4.87 -21.24 1.67
CA LYS A 363 5.86 -20.22 1.31
C LYS A 363 5.68 -19.79 -0.15
N THR A 364 5.22 -18.57 -0.34
CA THR A 364 4.93 -18.01 -1.68
C THR A 364 5.54 -16.62 -1.79
N ALA A 365 6.14 -16.34 -2.92
CA ALA A 365 6.57 -15.00 -3.29
C ALA A 365 5.86 -14.57 -4.58
N VAL A 366 5.06 -13.53 -4.49
CA VAL A 366 4.38 -12.90 -5.61
C VAL A 366 5.13 -11.65 -6.02
N PHE A 367 5.54 -11.57 -7.28
CA PHE A 367 6.15 -10.39 -7.87
C PHE A 367 5.20 -9.77 -8.88
N MET A 368 4.79 -8.54 -8.64
CA MET A 368 3.99 -7.74 -9.57
C MET A 368 4.90 -6.76 -10.30
N ILE A 369 5.21 -7.07 -11.57
CA ILE A 369 6.03 -6.21 -12.43
C ILE A 369 5.12 -5.19 -13.10
N ILE A 370 5.14 -3.95 -12.62
CA ILE A 370 4.25 -2.86 -13.05
C ILE A 370 5.09 -1.78 -13.70
N GLN A 371 4.58 -1.14 -14.75
CA GLN A 371 5.28 -0.01 -15.38
C GLN A 371 5.15 1.23 -14.51
N ASP A 372 6.27 1.75 -14.01
CA ASP A 372 6.32 2.99 -13.21
C ASP A 372 6.04 4.24 -14.08
N GLU A 373 6.41 4.18 -15.34
CA GLU A 373 6.21 5.25 -16.32
C GLU A 373 4.76 5.37 -16.84
N LYS A 374 3.90 4.39 -16.58
CA LYS A 374 2.51 4.35 -17.09
C LYS A 374 1.52 3.85 -16.03
N LYS A 375 0.64 4.72 -15.61
CA LYS A 375 -0.41 4.39 -14.61
C LYS A 375 -1.49 3.40 -15.10
N THR A 376 -1.48 3.03 -16.40
CA THR A 376 -2.57 2.26 -17.04
C THR A 376 -2.91 0.93 -16.34
N TYR A 377 -1.93 0.26 -15.72
CA TYR A 377 -2.11 -1.06 -15.11
C TYR A 377 -2.03 -1.05 -13.58
N HIS A 378 -1.84 0.10 -12.97
CA HIS A 378 -1.78 0.22 -11.52
C HIS A 378 -3.11 -0.18 -10.85
N ALA A 379 -4.25 0.07 -11.53
CA ALA A 379 -5.56 -0.39 -11.10
C ALA A 379 -5.62 -1.91 -10.89
N LEU A 380 -4.99 -2.69 -11.80
CA LEU A 380 -4.93 -4.15 -11.66
C LEU A 380 -4.12 -4.59 -10.43
N ALA A 381 -3.03 -3.86 -10.12
CA ALA A 381 -2.26 -4.13 -8.90
C ALA A 381 -3.07 -3.84 -7.64
N THR A 382 -3.81 -2.73 -7.61
CA THR A 382 -4.70 -2.39 -6.50
C THR A 382 -5.77 -3.45 -6.28
N ILE A 383 -6.45 -3.90 -7.36
CA ILE A 383 -7.44 -4.99 -7.30
C ILE A 383 -6.80 -6.28 -6.77
N PHE A 384 -5.60 -6.64 -7.28
CA PHE A 384 -4.90 -7.85 -6.84
C PHE A 384 -4.56 -7.80 -5.34
N ILE A 385 -4.01 -6.69 -4.85
CA ILE A 385 -3.64 -6.49 -3.45
C ILE A 385 -4.88 -6.63 -2.56
N LYS A 386 -6.00 -5.98 -2.92
CA LYS A 386 -7.26 -6.05 -2.16
C LYS A 386 -7.78 -7.48 -2.12
N GLN A 387 -7.92 -8.14 -3.28
CA GLN A 387 -8.40 -9.52 -3.35
C GLN A 387 -7.49 -10.50 -2.61
N CYS A 388 -6.18 -10.32 -2.71
CA CYS A 388 -5.22 -11.14 -2.00
C CYS A 388 -5.36 -10.96 -0.48
N TYR A 389 -5.50 -9.72 0.00
CA TYR A 389 -5.75 -9.42 1.40
C TYR A 389 -7.04 -10.10 1.90
N GLU A 390 -8.16 -9.95 1.19
CA GLU A 390 -9.44 -10.57 1.56
C GLU A 390 -9.33 -12.11 1.61
N SER A 391 -8.67 -12.71 0.61
CA SER A 391 -8.42 -14.15 0.61
C SER A 391 -7.55 -14.62 1.78
N LEU A 392 -6.58 -13.80 2.21
CA LEU A 392 -5.74 -14.09 3.38
C LEU A 392 -6.52 -13.97 4.70
N ILE A 393 -7.42 -12.99 4.80
CA ILE A 393 -8.33 -12.86 5.95
C ILE A 393 -9.22 -14.11 6.07
N ASP A 394 -9.80 -14.57 4.96
CA ASP A 394 -10.60 -15.80 4.95
C ASP A 394 -9.79 -17.03 5.40
N VAL A 395 -8.54 -17.14 4.92
CA VAL A 395 -7.64 -18.20 5.38
C VAL A 395 -7.38 -18.10 6.88
N ALA A 396 -7.09 -16.89 7.38
CA ALA A 396 -6.80 -16.68 8.81
C ALA A 396 -7.99 -17.08 9.70
N GLN A 397 -9.21 -16.70 9.31
CA GLN A 397 -10.44 -17.04 10.04
C GLN A 397 -10.71 -18.55 10.12
N THR A 398 -10.19 -19.33 9.15
CA THR A 398 -10.30 -20.80 9.20
C THR A 398 -9.19 -21.48 10.00
N CYS A 399 -8.24 -20.72 10.53
CA CYS A 399 -7.08 -21.23 11.24
C CYS A 399 -7.15 -20.95 12.75
N PRO A 400 -6.47 -21.74 13.60
CA PRO A 400 -6.47 -21.52 15.06
C PRO A 400 -5.99 -20.13 15.45
N GLY A 401 -6.77 -19.43 16.28
CA GLY A 401 -6.46 -18.09 16.77
C GLY A 401 -6.58 -17.00 15.72
N ASP A 402 -7.32 -17.23 14.63
CA ASP A 402 -7.53 -16.31 13.51
C ASP A 402 -6.21 -15.79 12.89
N LYS A 403 -5.19 -16.65 12.82
CA LYS A 403 -3.86 -16.31 12.33
C LYS A 403 -3.48 -17.15 11.13
N LEU A 404 -2.80 -16.54 10.17
CA LEU A 404 -2.24 -17.25 9.03
C LEU A 404 -1.21 -18.30 9.48
N PRO A 405 -1.17 -19.50 8.86
CA PRO A 405 -0.12 -20.49 9.11
C PRO A 405 1.28 -19.96 8.78
N ILE A 406 1.39 -19.10 7.77
CA ILE A 406 2.63 -18.44 7.37
C ILE A 406 2.38 -16.95 7.33
N ARG A 407 3.20 -16.18 8.11
CA ARG A 407 3.14 -14.72 8.05
C ARG A 407 3.32 -14.24 6.62
N THR A 408 2.47 -13.33 6.18
CA THR A 408 2.49 -12.78 4.83
C THR A 408 2.82 -11.28 4.86
N ASN A 409 3.78 -10.87 4.05
CA ASN A 409 4.30 -9.51 4.01
C ASN A 409 3.94 -8.86 2.67
N PHE A 410 3.22 -7.73 2.71
CA PHE A 410 3.01 -6.86 1.56
C PHE A 410 4.15 -5.84 1.54
N ILE A 411 4.98 -5.89 0.50
CA ILE A 411 6.08 -4.95 0.25
C ILE A 411 5.67 -4.12 -0.95
N LEU A 412 5.16 -2.93 -0.68
CA LEU A 412 4.51 -2.09 -1.69
C LEU A 412 5.46 -0.95 -2.08
N ASP A 413 6.34 -1.23 -3.06
CA ASP A 413 7.20 -0.18 -3.63
C ASP A 413 6.39 0.75 -4.52
N GLU A 414 6.69 2.05 -4.43
CA GLU A 414 5.94 3.14 -5.07
C GLU A 414 4.43 3.12 -4.73
N PHE A 415 4.11 2.88 -3.45
CA PHE A 415 2.72 2.71 -2.97
C PHE A 415 1.80 3.87 -3.34
N ALA A 416 2.29 5.10 -3.30
CA ALA A 416 1.53 6.29 -3.67
C ALA A 416 1.37 6.51 -5.20
N ASN A 417 1.88 5.61 -6.05
CA ASN A 417 1.64 5.66 -7.49
C ASN A 417 0.44 4.82 -7.94
N MET A 418 -0.09 4.00 -7.04
CA MET A 418 -1.29 3.17 -7.30
C MET A 418 -2.57 3.94 -6.97
N PRO A 419 -3.70 3.64 -7.63
CA PRO A 419 -5.01 4.08 -7.18
C PRO A 419 -5.27 3.72 -5.71
N PRO A 420 -6.10 4.47 -4.99
CA PRO A 420 -6.31 4.23 -3.57
C PRO A 420 -6.89 2.82 -3.34
N LEU A 421 -6.26 2.09 -2.42
CA LEU A 421 -6.83 0.87 -1.86
C LEU A 421 -8.04 1.26 -1.00
N LYS A 422 -9.23 0.81 -1.40
CA LYS A 422 -10.43 1.00 -0.60
C LYS A 422 -10.25 0.36 0.78
N ASP A 423 -10.72 1.03 1.82
CA ASP A 423 -10.65 0.59 3.22
C ASP A 423 -9.24 0.30 3.76
N VAL A 424 -8.20 0.87 3.16
CA VAL A 424 -6.80 0.63 3.55
C VAL A 424 -6.54 0.89 5.03
N THR A 425 -7.16 1.90 5.61
CA THR A 425 -7.03 2.25 7.04
C THR A 425 -7.54 1.13 7.95
N THR A 426 -8.67 0.52 7.59
CA THR A 426 -9.22 -0.66 8.27
C THR A 426 -8.37 -1.90 8.01
N MET A 427 -7.93 -2.10 6.76
CA MET A 427 -7.07 -3.23 6.39
C MET A 427 -5.78 -3.27 7.22
N ILE A 428 -5.04 -2.15 7.29
CA ILE A 428 -3.78 -2.10 8.05
C ILE A 428 -3.99 -2.24 9.56
N THR A 429 -5.13 -1.81 10.09
CA THR A 429 -5.45 -1.98 11.51
C THR A 429 -5.74 -3.44 11.83
N ALA A 430 -6.57 -4.12 11.02
CA ALA A 430 -6.96 -5.50 11.23
C ALA A 430 -5.86 -6.52 10.87
N ALA A 431 -4.98 -6.21 9.94
CA ALA A 431 -3.95 -7.09 9.39
C ALA A 431 -3.00 -7.64 10.46
N ARG A 432 -2.62 -6.81 11.45
CA ARG A 432 -1.62 -7.14 12.48
C ARG A 432 -1.97 -8.41 13.24
N SER A 433 -3.20 -8.52 13.72
CA SER A 433 -3.65 -9.69 14.49
C SER A 433 -3.70 -10.99 13.67
N ARG A 434 -3.71 -10.91 12.32
CA ARG A 434 -3.79 -12.05 11.39
C ARG A 434 -2.43 -12.49 10.85
N LEU A 435 -1.33 -11.94 11.34
CA LEU A 435 0.03 -12.13 10.82
C LEU A 435 0.19 -11.62 9.37
N ILE A 436 -0.47 -10.54 9.05
CA ILE A 436 -0.28 -9.80 7.80
C ILE A 436 0.46 -8.49 8.12
N ARG A 437 1.56 -8.22 7.43
CA ARG A 437 2.39 -7.06 7.66
C ARG A 437 2.56 -6.25 6.37
N PHE A 438 2.41 -4.93 6.48
CA PHE A 438 2.62 -4.00 5.37
C PHE A 438 3.93 -3.25 5.54
N THR A 439 4.70 -3.17 4.48
CA THR A 439 5.85 -2.28 4.31
C THR A 439 5.57 -1.41 3.10
N MET A 440 5.16 -0.18 3.35
CA MET A 440 4.80 0.79 2.34
C MET A 440 5.99 1.70 2.05
N ILE A 441 6.28 1.91 0.78
CA ILE A 441 7.43 2.68 0.33
C ILE A 441 6.91 3.83 -0.54
N ILE A 442 7.25 5.06 -0.14
CA ILE A 442 6.81 6.28 -0.81
C ILE A 442 8.00 7.22 -1.07
N GLN A 443 7.82 8.18 -1.96
CA GLN A 443 8.85 9.18 -2.22
C GLN A 443 8.73 10.38 -1.28
N ASN A 444 7.50 10.80 -0.98
CA ASN A 444 7.20 11.93 -0.08
C ASN A 444 5.78 11.80 0.49
N PHE A 445 5.46 12.61 1.49
CA PHE A 445 4.15 12.61 2.13
C PHE A 445 3.06 13.23 1.26
N ALA A 446 3.38 14.25 0.47
CA ALA A 446 2.39 14.93 -0.37
C ALA A 446 1.78 13.99 -1.43
N GLN A 447 2.56 13.02 -1.96
CA GLN A 447 2.02 12.00 -2.85
C GLN A 447 0.99 11.12 -2.13
N LEU A 448 1.26 10.74 -0.88
CA LEU A 448 0.32 9.94 -0.09
C LEU A 448 -0.95 10.74 0.23
N ASP A 449 -0.81 12.01 0.61
CA ASP A 449 -1.91 12.93 0.89
C ASP A 449 -2.78 13.18 -0.36
N ALA A 450 -2.17 13.24 -1.55
CA ALA A 450 -2.89 13.43 -2.81
C ALA A 450 -3.78 12.22 -3.18
N ILE A 451 -3.32 11.00 -2.88
CA ILE A 451 -4.05 9.76 -3.21
C ILE A 451 -5.11 9.42 -2.16
N TYR A 452 -4.79 9.58 -0.87
CA TYR A 452 -5.64 9.10 0.23
C TYR A 452 -6.36 10.21 1.00
N ASN A 453 -6.21 11.48 0.65
CA ASN A 453 -6.45 12.69 1.42
C ASN A 453 -5.61 12.76 2.72
N LYS A 454 -5.54 13.93 3.36
CA LYS A 454 -4.68 14.15 4.54
C LYS A 454 -5.05 13.27 5.73
N GLU A 455 -6.34 13.07 5.98
CA GLU A 455 -6.84 12.33 7.14
C GLU A 455 -6.52 10.83 7.05
N ASN A 456 -6.83 10.22 5.90
CA ASN A 456 -6.51 8.82 5.64
C ASN A 456 -4.99 8.60 5.55
N ALA A 457 -4.26 9.51 4.91
CA ALA A 457 -2.80 9.44 4.83
C ALA A 457 -2.17 9.52 6.23
N GLN A 458 -2.69 10.37 7.12
CA GLN A 458 -2.24 10.44 8.50
C GLN A 458 -2.57 9.15 9.28
N THR A 459 -3.75 8.58 9.05
CA THR A 459 -4.14 7.30 9.64
C THR A 459 -3.21 6.17 9.16
N ILE A 460 -2.87 6.11 7.88
CA ILE A 460 -1.89 5.16 7.33
C ILE A 460 -0.53 5.34 8.02
N ARG A 461 -0.02 6.57 8.11
CA ARG A 461 1.26 6.88 8.75
C ARG A 461 1.28 6.50 10.23
N SER A 462 0.22 6.80 10.98
CA SER A 462 0.12 6.52 12.42
C SER A 462 0.01 5.02 12.74
N ASN A 463 -0.50 4.20 11.82
CA ASN A 463 -0.49 2.74 11.95
C ASN A 463 0.86 2.09 11.64
N CYS A 464 1.82 2.85 11.11
CA CYS A 464 3.18 2.37 10.87
C CYS A 464 4.06 2.63 12.09
N ASN A 465 4.37 1.58 12.85
CA ASN A 465 5.19 1.70 14.05
C ASN A 465 6.64 2.11 13.76
N ASN A 466 7.12 1.81 12.56
CA ASN A 466 8.45 2.18 12.10
C ASN A 466 8.34 3.11 10.90
N LEU A 467 8.87 4.31 11.04
CA LEU A 467 9.11 5.26 9.95
C LEU A 467 10.61 5.30 9.69
N LEU A 468 11.01 4.95 8.46
CA LEU A 468 12.39 4.99 8.00
C LEU A 468 12.53 6.09 6.96
N TYR A 469 13.26 7.14 7.31
CA TYR A 469 13.53 8.28 6.44
C TYR A 469 14.95 8.18 5.89
N LEU A 470 15.08 8.15 4.56
CA LEU A 470 16.37 8.20 3.88
C LEU A 470 16.69 9.63 3.45
N LEU A 471 16.31 10.02 2.25
CA LEU A 471 16.53 11.37 1.75
C LEU A 471 15.36 11.77 0.86
N THR A 472 14.84 12.98 1.04
CA THR A 472 13.90 13.63 0.11
C THR A 472 14.30 15.08 -0.12
N THR A 473 13.89 15.66 -1.24
CA THR A 473 14.11 17.06 -1.57
C THR A 473 12.90 17.93 -1.25
N GLU A 474 11.77 17.31 -0.86
CA GLU A 474 10.53 18.02 -0.57
C GLU A 474 10.60 18.73 0.77
N LEU A 475 10.47 20.05 0.76
CA LEU A 475 10.61 20.90 1.96
C LEU A 475 9.54 20.58 3.03
N ALA A 476 8.32 20.26 2.62
CA ALA A 476 7.23 19.91 3.56
C ALA A 476 7.58 18.63 4.33
N ALA A 477 8.02 17.57 3.63
CA ALA A 477 8.47 16.33 4.26
C ALA A 477 9.68 16.55 5.18
N LEU A 478 10.65 17.38 4.76
CA LEU A 478 11.81 17.70 5.59
C LEU A 478 11.41 18.40 6.91
N LYS A 479 10.46 19.34 6.86
CA LYS A 479 9.93 19.99 8.06
C LYS A 479 9.22 19.00 8.97
N GLU A 480 8.34 18.16 8.42
CA GLU A 480 7.61 17.15 9.18
C GLU A 480 8.55 16.13 9.85
N ILE A 481 9.57 15.67 9.14
CA ILE A 481 10.58 14.75 9.74
C ILE A 481 11.36 15.44 10.86
N SER A 482 11.73 16.72 10.70
CA SER A 482 12.39 17.51 11.75
C SER A 482 11.51 17.62 13.00
N GLU A 483 10.22 17.92 12.81
CA GLU A 483 9.21 18.01 13.89
C GLU A 483 8.97 16.64 14.55
N LEU A 484 8.86 15.57 13.79
CA LEU A 484 8.72 14.19 14.30
C LEU A 484 9.93 13.73 15.13
N CYS A 485 11.12 14.28 14.86
CA CYS A 485 12.31 14.01 15.66
C CYS A 485 12.30 14.80 16.99
N GLY A 486 11.50 15.85 17.08
CA GLY A 486 11.34 16.69 18.27
C GLY A 486 12.49 17.66 18.47
N GLU A 487 12.53 18.28 19.67
CA GLU A 487 13.43 19.36 20.01
C GLU A 487 14.39 18.96 21.14
N LYS A 488 15.59 19.55 21.14
CA LYS A 488 16.61 19.41 22.18
C LYS A 488 16.89 20.73 22.84
N LEU A 489 17.29 20.68 24.10
CA LEU A 489 17.77 21.83 24.84
C LEU A 489 19.27 22.03 24.59
N VAL A 490 19.67 23.21 24.15
CA VAL A 490 21.07 23.56 23.88
C VAL A 490 21.46 24.77 24.71
N LYS A 491 22.63 24.70 25.32
CA LYS A 491 23.23 25.84 26.02
C LYS A 491 23.96 26.75 25.03
N VAL A 492 23.54 27.99 24.96
CA VAL A 492 24.10 29.00 24.05
C VAL A 492 24.70 30.15 24.87
N GLY A 493 25.91 30.54 24.58
CA GLY A 493 26.68 31.59 25.28
C GLY A 493 27.91 31.02 25.97
N LYS A 494 28.72 31.90 26.58
CA LYS A 494 29.89 31.54 27.37
C LYS A 494 29.85 32.28 28.72
N GLY A 495 30.15 31.56 29.80
CA GLY A 495 30.23 32.09 31.16
C GLY A 495 28.87 32.60 31.66
N ASP A 496 28.84 33.77 32.33
CA ASP A 496 27.62 34.33 32.94
C ASP A 496 26.49 34.69 31.97
N LYS A 497 26.73 34.57 30.65
CA LYS A 497 25.72 34.76 29.58
C LYS A 497 25.19 33.45 29.01
N GLU A 498 25.44 32.31 29.67
CA GLU A 498 24.91 31.02 29.23
C GLU A 498 23.40 30.97 29.43
N ARG A 499 22.67 30.79 28.31
CA ARG A 499 21.22 30.59 28.32
C ARG A 499 20.85 29.26 27.67
N GLU A 500 19.77 28.65 28.14
CA GLU A 500 19.20 27.47 27.52
C GLU A 500 18.25 27.88 26.39
N GLU A 501 18.44 27.29 25.22
CA GLU A 501 17.63 27.53 24.00
C GLU A 501 17.13 26.23 23.44
N THR A 502 15.86 26.18 23.07
CA THR A 502 15.26 25.02 22.42
C THR A 502 15.55 25.05 20.92
N ARG A 503 16.07 23.97 20.38
CA ARG A 503 16.33 23.81 18.93
C ARG A 503 15.85 22.45 18.45
N PRO A 504 15.44 22.33 17.19
CA PRO A 504 15.15 21.02 16.61
C PRO A 504 16.30 20.02 16.85
N LEU A 505 15.97 18.77 17.13
CA LEU A 505 16.99 17.72 17.29
C LEU A 505 17.82 17.56 16.02
N ILE A 506 17.15 17.66 14.86
CA ILE A 506 17.76 17.73 13.53
C ILE A 506 17.08 18.84 12.72
N THR A 507 17.87 19.69 12.07
CA THR A 507 17.34 20.78 11.25
C THR A 507 17.03 20.30 9.83
N VAL A 508 16.19 21.07 9.11
CA VAL A 508 15.93 20.85 7.67
C VAL A 508 17.23 20.85 6.87
N GLY A 509 18.17 21.74 7.21
CA GLY A 509 19.48 21.80 6.55
C GLY A 509 20.36 20.56 6.80
N ASP A 510 20.25 19.94 7.99
CA ASP A 510 20.95 18.68 8.28
C ASP A 510 20.34 17.52 7.51
N LEU A 511 19.00 17.49 7.40
CA LEU A 511 18.27 16.48 6.62
C LEU A 511 18.63 16.51 5.12
N GLN A 512 18.83 17.73 4.57
CA GLN A 512 19.27 17.90 3.17
C GLN A 512 20.72 17.42 2.93
N LYS A 513 21.53 17.33 3.96
CA LYS A 513 22.96 16.94 3.89
C LYS A 513 23.19 15.48 4.33
N MET A 514 22.14 14.71 4.53
CA MET A 514 22.28 13.29 4.88
C MET A 514 23.14 12.55 3.87
N LYS A 515 24.01 11.69 4.36
CA LYS A 515 24.90 10.88 3.53
C LYS A 515 24.14 9.75 2.84
N MET A 516 24.70 9.24 1.76
CA MET A 516 24.21 8.00 1.15
C MET A 516 24.18 6.89 2.21
N ASN A 517 23.09 6.09 2.21
CA ASN A 517 22.83 5.01 3.16
C ASN A 517 22.56 5.43 4.61
N GLU A 518 22.60 6.70 4.92
CA GLU A 518 22.19 7.20 6.21
C GLU A 518 20.67 7.20 6.33
N VAL A 519 20.18 6.79 7.49
CA VAL A 519 18.75 6.58 7.76
C VAL A 519 18.40 7.19 9.11
N ILE A 520 17.25 7.88 9.18
CA ILE A 520 16.62 8.27 10.44
C ILE A 520 15.42 7.36 10.65
N ILE A 521 15.38 6.75 11.82
CA ILE A 521 14.33 5.81 12.21
C ILE A 521 13.55 6.42 13.36
N LYS A 522 12.26 6.60 13.15
CA LYS A 522 11.30 6.93 14.20
C LYS A 522 10.47 5.69 14.51
N ARG A 523 10.61 5.16 15.71
CA ARG A 523 9.86 4.03 16.21
C ARG A 523 8.92 4.46 17.32
N ILE A 524 7.74 3.85 17.42
CA ILE A 524 6.78 4.14 18.48
C ILE A 524 7.42 3.88 19.86
N ARG A 525 7.17 4.77 20.84
CA ARG A 525 7.69 4.72 22.21
C ARG A 525 9.22 4.80 22.35
N MET A 526 9.92 5.23 21.29
CA MET A 526 11.37 5.38 21.30
C MET A 526 11.80 6.77 20.82
N ASN A 527 12.94 7.23 21.31
CA ASN A 527 13.61 8.39 20.74
C ASN A 527 14.01 8.12 19.27
N PRO A 528 14.10 9.14 18.42
CA PRO A 528 14.61 8.99 17.07
C PRO A 528 16.01 8.37 17.07
N PHE A 529 16.28 7.54 16.09
CA PHE A 529 17.57 6.88 15.93
C PHE A 529 18.17 7.22 14.56
N ARG A 530 19.44 7.56 14.53
CA ARG A 530 20.19 7.88 13.32
C ARG A 530 21.28 6.84 13.13
N THR A 531 21.31 6.20 11.98
CA THR A 531 22.26 5.13 11.68
C THR A 531 22.60 5.11 10.20
N GLU A 532 23.59 4.32 9.82
CA GLU A 532 23.95 4.02 8.43
C GLU A 532 23.68 2.53 8.18
N LEU A 533 22.99 2.23 7.08
CA LEU A 533 22.69 0.86 6.67
C LEU A 533 23.69 0.40 5.60
N THR A 534 24.27 -0.77 5.78
CA THR A 534 25.08 -1.40 4.73
C THR A 534 24.19 -1.86 3.59
N PRO A 535 24.41 -1.38 2.33
CA PRO A 535 23.57 -1.76 1.20
C PRO A 535 23.73 -3.24 0.82
N ASN A 536 22.69 -3.79 0.21
CA ASN A 536 22.62 -5.21 -0.17
C ASN A 536 23.86 -5.70 -0.96
N TRP A 537 24.34 -4.89 -1.90
CA TRP A 537 25.50 -5.25 -2.73
C TRP A 537 26.85 -5.26 -1.97
N ARG A 538 26.94 -4.62 -0.80
CA ARG A 538 28.10 -4.71 0.12
C ARG A 538 27.94 -5.79 1.19
N THR A 539 26.73 -6.35 1.32
CA THR A 539 26.40 -7.31 2.38
C THR A 539 26.75 -8.72 1.93
N ASP A 540 27.65 -9.41 2.64
CA ASP A 540 27.99 -10.81 2.39
C ASP A 540 26.94 -11.72 3.05
N TRP A 541 25.94 -12.13 2.28
CA TRP A 541 24.84 -12.98 2.75
C TRP A 541 25.24 -14.43 3.03
N GLY A 542 26.50 -14.82 2.85
CA GLY A 542 26.97 -16.19 2.99
C GLY A 542 26.36 -17.16 1.96
N MET A 543 25.88 -16.65 0.84
CA MET A 543 25.22 -17.39 -0.23
C MET A 543 25.75 -16.93 -1.57
N LYS A 544 25.87 -17.87 -2.51
CA LYS A 544 26.16 -17.50 -3.91
C LYS A 544 24.94 -16.80 -4.50
N HIS A 545 25.19 -15.74 -5.28
CA HIS A 545 24.14 -15.13 -6.07
C HIS A 545 23.52 -16.20 -7.01
N ARG A 546 22.21 -16.18 -7.11
CA ARG A 546 21.44 -17.07 -8.00
C ARG A 546 20.59 -16.19 -8.88
N ASP A 547 20.92 -16.16 -10.15
CA ASP A 547 20.12 -15.44 -11.13
C ASP A 547 18.68 -15.94 -11.10
N ALA A 548 17.74 -15.01 -11.20
CA ALA A 548 16.35 -15.35 -11.40
C ALA A 548 16.20 -16.07 -12.75
N ALA A 549 15.33 -17.07 -12.80
CA ALA A 549 14.96 -17.66 -14.08
C ALA A 549 14.35 -16.57 -14.98
N PRO A 550 14.62 -16.57 -16.28
CA PRO A 550 13.92 -15.71 -17.21
C PRO A 550 12.40 -15.85 -17.04
N PHE A 551 11.67 -14.77 -17.25
CA PHE A 551 10.21 -14.84 -17.21
C PHE A 551 9.69 -15.89 -18.19
N ILE A 552 8.86 -16.80 -17.71
CA ILE A 552 8.31 -17.89 -18.51
C ILE A 552 7.38 -17.30 -19.57
N GLN A 553 7.73 -17.50 -20.84
CA GLN A 553 6.87 -17.18 -21.97
C GLN A 553 5.71 -18.17 -21.99
N ARG A 554 4.46 -17.70 -21.91
CA ARG A 554 3.31 -18.56 -22.04
C ARG A 554 2.97 -18.80 -23.51
N GLN A 555 2.43 -20.00 -23.80
CA GLN A 555 1.73 -20.22 -25.05
C GLN A 555 0.35 -19.55 -24.97
N LYS A 556 0.03 -18.73 -25.97
CA LYS A 556 -1.30 -18.11 -26.07
C LYS A 556 -2.38 -19.18 -26.11
N LYS A 557 -3.36 -19.03 -25.22
CA LYS A 557 -4.57 -19.85 -25.23
C LYS A 557 -5.72 -19.04 -25.81
N PRO A 558 -6.61 -19.68 -26.61
CA PRO A 558 -7.79 -18.98 -27.07
C PRO A 558 -8.66 -18.59 -25.87
N ILE A 559 -9.09 -17.35 -25.84
CA ILE A 559 -9.98 -16.82 -24.79
C ILE A 559 -11.37 -17.33 -25.07
N LYS A 560 -11.96 -18.04 -24.13
CA LYS A 560 -13.36 -18.44 -24.21
C LYS A 560 -14.21 -17.29 -23.72
N VAL A 561 -15.26 -16.97 -24.48
CA VAL A 561 -16.17 -15.88 -24.21
C VAL A 561 -17.61 -16.37 -24.24
N PHE A 562 -18.44 -15.77 -23.38
CA PHE A 562 -19.87 -16.03 -23.34
C PHE A 562 -20.56 -15.52 -24.60
N ASN A 563 -21.28 -16.39 -25.31
CA ASN A 563 -22.01 -16.03 -26.51
C ASN A 563 -23.46 -15.63 -26.18
N LEU A 564 -23.64 -14.32 -25.91
CA LEU A 564 -24.94 -13.76 -25.56
C LEU A 564 -26.03 -14.06 -26.62
N LYS A 565 -25.74 -13.96 -27.93
CA LYS A 565 -26.71 -14.19 -29.01
C LYS A 565 -27.20 -15.63 -29.00
N ASN A 566 -26.30 -16.58 -28.91
CA ASN A 566 -26.67 -18.00 -28.86
C ASN A 566 -27.50 -18.29 -27.62
N PHE A 567 -27.08 -17.81 -26.47
CA PHE A 567 -27.77 -18.01 -25.20
C PHE A 567 -29.22 -17.48 -25.26
N VAL A 568 -29.40 -16.22 -25.66
CA VAL A 568 -30.74 -15.60 -25.79
C VAL A 568 -31.59 -16.38 -26.80
N SER A 569 -31.03 -16.72 -27.97
CA SER A 569 -31.78 -17.44 -29.01
C SER A 569 -32.19 -18.84 -28.58
N GLU A 570 -31.34 -19.58 -27.84
CA GLU A 570 -31.67 -20.92 -27.34
C GLU A 570 -32.71 -20.88 -26.21
N LYS A 571 -32.57 -19.95 -25.27
CA LYS A 571 -33.53 -19.78 -24.14
C LYS A 571 -34.92 -19.42 -24.67
N LEU A 572 -35.04 -18.47 -25.60
CA LEU A 572 -36.31 -18.06 -26.16
C LEU A 572 -36.95 -19.18 -27.01
N LYS A 573 -36.15 -19.96 -27.75
CA LYS A 573 -36.67 -21.16 -28.45
C LYS A 573 -37.16 -22.23 -27.47
N SER A 574 -36.53 -22.39 -26.32
CA SER A 574 -36.98 -23.36 -25.30
C SER A 574 -38.24 -22.94 -24.57
N GLN A 575 -38.51 -21.65 -24.49
CA GLN A 575 -39.72 -21.05 -23.88
C GLN A 575 -40.88 -20.92 -24.87
N ALA A 576 -40.61 -21.03 -26.19
CA ALA A 576 -41.69 -21.04 -27.17
C ALA A 576 -42.59 -22.24 -26.91
N PRO A 577 -43.92 -22.09 -26.79
CA PRO A 577 -44.80 -23.21 -26.60
C PRO A 577 -44.58 -24.19 -27.75
N LYS A 578 -44.29 -25.44 -27.44
CA LYS A 578 -44.32 -26.53 -28.45
C LYS A 578 -45.72 -26.51 -29.03
N THR A 579 -45.88 -25.86 -30.18
CA THR A 579 -47.12 -25.98 -30.97
C THR A 579 -47.19 -27.45 -31.36
N THR A 580 -47.87 -28.24 -30.57
CA THR A 580 -48.47 -29.52 -31.06
C THR A 580 -49.39 -29.12 -32.17
N ASN A 581 -48.97 -29.40 -33.37
CA ASN A 581 -49.77 -29.28 -34.57
C ASN A 581 -51.11 -30.02 -34.35
N PRO A 582 -52.29 -29.33 -34.22
CA PRO A 582 -53.53 -30.04 -34.04
C PRO A 582 -54.03 -30.63 -35.37
N PHE A 583 -53.28 -30.57 -36.47
CA PHE A 583 -53.74 -30.98 -37.83
C PHE A 583 -53.06 -32.26 -38.37
N ALA A 584 -52.64 -33.16 -37.55
CA ALA A 584 -52.20 -34.47 -38.02
C ALA A 584 -53.04 -35.57 -37.38
N ALA A 585 -54.31 -35.59 -37.71
CA ALA A 585 -55.18 -36.82 -37.76
C ALA A 585 -56.64 -36.40 -38.03
N ASN A 586 -57.04 -36.35 -39.24
CA ASN A 586 -58.44 -36.75 -39.60
C ASN A 586 -58.47 -37.32 -41.03
N PRO A 587 -58.60 -38.63 -41.20
CA PRO A 587 -59.12 -39.17 -42.42
C PRO A 587 -60.61 -39.46 -42.15
N PHE A 588 -61.49 -38.64 -42.69
CA PHE A 588 -62.76 -39.11 -43.28
C PHE A 588 -63.69 -37.91 -43.45
N GLY A 589 -64.18 -37.77 -44.65
CA GLY A 589 -65.01 -36.72 -45.18
C GLY A 589 -66.44 -36.65 -44.70
N GLY A 590 -67.12 -35.62 -45.10
CA GLY A 590 -68.59 -35.45 -44.98
C GLY A 590 -69.04 -33.99 -45.10
N ALA A 591 -69.83 -33.75 -46.15
CA ALA A 591 -70.21 -32.51 -46.70
C ALA A 591 -71.05 -31.58 -45.81
N ASN A 592 -70.93 -30.22 -46.15
CA ASN A 592 -71.78 -29.07 -45.89
C ASN A 592 -73.32 -29.37 -46.10
N PRO A 593 -74.34 -28.53 -45.69
CA PRO A 593 -74.37 -27.05 -45.75
C PRO A 593 -75.28 -26.33 -44.70
N PHE A 594 -75.27 -25.02 -44.77
CA PHE A 594 -76.24 -23.97 -44.48
C PHE A 594 -75.89 -22.95 -43.41
N LEU A 595 -75.74 -21.76 -43.86
CA LEU A 595 -75.75 -20.42 -43.18
C LEU A 595 -77.19 -19.98 -42.85
N PRO A 596 -77.49 -18.83 -42.26
CA PRO A 596 -77.07 -18.07 -41.05
C PRO A 596 -78.31 -17.63 -40.23
N PRO A 597 -78.49 -16.57 -39.49
CA PRO A 597 -77.62 -15.62 -38.68
C PRO A 597 -78.21 -15.33 -37.25
N SER A 598 -77.55 -14.64 -36.45
CA SER A 598 -77.91 -13.46 -35.62
C SER A 598 -77.13 -13.33 -34.28
N SER A 599 -76.74 -12.16 -34.04
CA SER A 599 -76.09 -11.60 -32.80
C SER A 599 -77.07 -11.53 -31.59
N PRO A 600 -76.80 -10.96 -30.45
CA PRO A 600 -75.49 -10.78 -29.69
C PRO A 600 -75.63 -11.22 -28.21
N GLY A 601 -74.50 -11.37 -27.54
CA GLY A 601 -74.48 -11.59 -26.12
C GLY A 601 -73.07 -11.50 -25.55
N THR A 602 -72.86 -10.47 -24.85
CA THR A 602 -71.73 -10.14 -23.97
C THR A 602 -71.23 -11.23 -23.07
N ALA A 603 -69.88 -11.49 -23.04
CA ALA A 603 -69.15 -12.07 -21.91
C ALA A 603 -67.68 -11.65 -21.92
N PRO A 604 -67.02 -11.59 -20.76
CA PRO A 604 -65.95 -10.69 -20.53
C PRO A 604 -64.59 -11.21 -20.92
N ASN A 605 -63.79 -10.31 -21.40
CA ASN A 605 -62.39 -10.49 -21.82
C ASN A 605 -61.48 -10.61 -20.61
N GLN A 606 -60.93 -11.78 -20.36
CA GLN A 606 -59.82 -12.02 -19.45
C GLN A 606 -58.56 -12.25 -20.29
N ASN A 607 -57.75 -11.23 -20.48
CA ASN A 607 -56.29 -11.31 -20.72
C ASN A 607 -55.71 -9.89 -20.69
N GLN A 608 -55.54 -9.36 -19.47
CA GLN A 608 -54.64 -8.25 -19.24
C GLN A 608 -53.49 -8.79 -18.40
N LYS A 609 -52.31 -8.85 -19.03
CA LYS A 609 -51.06 -8.90 -18.29
C LYS A 609 -50.96 -7.65 -17.42
N PRO A 610 -50.44 -7.73 -16.19
CA PRO A 610 -50.27 -6.55 -15.36
C PRO A 610 -49.27 -5.63 -16.01
N GLN A 611 -49.74 -4.50 -16.48
CA GLN A 611 -48.90 -3.37 -16.85
C GLN A 611 -48.38 -2.76 -15.55
N MET A 612 -47.09 -2.81 -15.35
CA MET A 612 -46.45 -2.25 -14.16
C MET A 612 -46.66 -0.73 -14.20
N ASP A 613 -47.29 -0.21 -13.15
CA ASP A 613 -47.52 1.21 -12.97
C ASP A 613 -46.18 1.92 -12.69
N ILE A 614 -45.62 2.48 -13.76
CA ILE A 614 -44.35 3.20 -13.73
C ILE A 614 -44.42 4.38 -12.78
N ASP A 615 -45.59 5.02 -12.63
CA ASP A 615 -45.79 6.15 -11.72
C ASP A 615 -45.77 5.71 -10.26
N ALA A 616 -46.25 4.51 -9.95
CA ALA A 616 -46.15 3.92 -8.60
C ALA A 616 -44.69 3.54 -8.24
N PHE A 617 -43.91 3.14 -9.25
CA PHE A 617 -42.50 2.78 -9.05
C PHE A 617 -41.65 4.05 -8.84
N ILE A 618 -41.83 5.08 -9.61
CA ILE A 618 -41.19 6.39 -9.43
C ILE A 618 -41.53 6.97 -8.06
N LYS A 619 -42.76 6.90 -7.62
CA LYS A 619 -43.20 7.39 -6.31
C LYS A 619 -42.56 6.62 -5.13
N ASN A 620 -42.26 5.33 -5.31
CA ASN A 620 -41.53 4.53 -4.33
C ASN A 620 -40.04 4.85 -4.28
N ILE A 621 -39.42 5.19 -5.42
CA ILE A 621 -38.04 5.66 -5.49
C ILE A 621 -37.92 7.02 -4.80
N ASP A 622 -38.80 7.96 -5.11
CA ASP A 622 -38.82 9.30 -4.50
C ASP A 622 -39.02 9.23 -2.98
N LYS A 623 -39.86 8.29 -2.51
CA LYS A 623 -40.04 8.03 -1.08
C LYS A 623 -38.77 7.51 -0.42
N LYS A 624 -38.06 6.60 -1.08
CA LYS A 624 -36.82 6.02 -0.55
C LYS A 624 -35.66 7.02 -0.53
N ILE A 625 -35.59 7.91 -1.51
CA ILE A 625 -34.66 9.05 -1.54
C ILE A 625 -34.95 10.01 -0.39
N ALA A 626 -36.22 10.35 -0.16
CA ALA A 626 -36.59 11.20 0.98
C ALA A 626 -36.31 10.56 2.35
N GLU A 627 -36.45 9.25 2.48
CA GLU A 627 -36.08 8.49 3.69
C GLU A 627 -34.56 8.53 3.91
N LEU A 628 -33.73 8.35 2.89
CA LEU A 628 -32.26 8.42 2.97
C LEU A 628 -31.77 9.84 3.28
N GLU A 629 -32.37 10.87 2.70
CA GLU A 629 -32.07 12.27 3.01
C GLU A 629 -32.47 12.66 4.45
N ALA A 630 -33.49 12.01 4.99
CA ALA A 630 -33.91 12.20 6.38
C ALA A 630 -32.97 11.50 7.36
N GLU A 631 -32.46 10.32 7.02
CA GLU A 631 -31.42 9.60 7.80
C GLU A 631 -30.09 10.34 7.77
N GLU A 632 -29.69 10.94 6.64
CA GLU A 632 -28.47 11.73 6.53
C GLU A 632 -28.52 13.02 7.37
N LYS A 633 -29.70 13.66 7.42
CA LYS A 633 -29.96 14.81 8.30
C LYS A 633 -30.03 14.44 9.78
N ALA A 634 -30.42 13.21 10.12
CA ALA A 634 -30.48 12.74 11.50
C ALA A 634 -29.11 12.39 12.08
N ASN A 635 -28.12 12.04 11.22
CA ASN A 635 -26.78 11.62 11.61
C ASN A 635 -25.74 12.77 11.66
N GLN A 636 -26.13 14.03 11.45
CA GLN A 636 -25.23 15.17 11.65
C GLN A 636 -25.13 15.50 13.15
N PRO A 637 -23.92 15.63 13.72
CA PRO A 637 -23.75 15.95 15.13
C PRO A 637 -24.22 17.37 15.44
N LYS A 638 -25.22 17.46 16.32
CA LYS A 638 -25.75 18.71 16.83
C LYS A 638 -24.74 19.33 17.79
N ASN A 639 -24.09 20.41 17.36
CA ASN A 639 -23.42 21.32 18.27
C ASN A 639 -24.46 22.23 18.93
N GLN A 640 -24.73 21.95 20.22
CA GLN A 640 -25.52 22.82 21.07
C GLN A 640 -24.60 23.83 21.77
N ARG A 641 -24.98 25.11 21.74
CA ARG A 641 -24.88 26.01 22.90
C ARG A 641 -26.06 26.97 22.92
N PRO A 642 -26.61 27.23 24.13
CA PRO A 642 -27.86 27.90 24.31
C PRO A 642 -27.70 29.41 24.56
N ASN A 643 -28.68 30.22 24.18
CA ASN A 643 -29.11 31.33 25.01
C ASN A 643 -30.47 31.89 24.60
N ASN A 644 -31.17 31.99 25.66
CA ASN A 644 -32.46 32.51 26.05
C ASN A 644 -32.92 33.87 25.43
N MET A 645 -34.22 33.93 25.33
CA MET A 645 -35.19 34.95 25.74
C MET A 645 -35.90 35.81 24.68
N ASN A 646 -37.18 35.50 24.65
CA ASN A 646 -38.34 36.42 24.75
C ASN A 646 -39.06 36.96 23.50
N ASN A 647 -40.31 36.48 23.45
CA ASN A 647 -41.59 37.17 23.16
C ASN A 647 -41.99 37.53 21.72
N MET A 648 -42.97 36.77 21.28
CA MET A 648 -44.30 37.02 20.67
C MET A 648 -44.73 38.48 20.33
N PRO A 649 -45.78 38.71 19.53
CA PRO A 649 -46.37 38.04 18.36
C PRO A 649 -46.82 39.02 17.22
N ASN A 650 -47.43 38.42 16.19
CA ASN A 650 -48.50 38.94 15.30
C ASN A 650 -48.18 39.27 13.85
N ASN A 651 -48.71 38.43 13.01
CA ASN A 651 -49.83 38.59 12.09
C ASN A 651 -49.66 39.37 10.77
N PHE A 652 -50.22 38.72 9.77
CA PHE A 652 -50.94 39.16 8.57
C PHE A 652 -50.28 39.01 7.21
N ASN A 653 -50.86 38.05 6.48
CA ASN A 653 -51.35 38.10 5.11
C ASN A 653 -50.43 38.19 3.89
N GLN A 654 -50.64 37.19 3.07
CA GLN A 654 -50.46 37.02 1.64
C GLN A 654 -51.05 38.18 0.77
N PRO A 655 -50.86 38.24 -0.57
CA PRO A 655 -50.14 37.40 -1.53
C PRO A 655 -49.51 38.21 -2.72
N MET A 656 -48.86 37.45 -3.64
CA MET A 656 -48.76 37.66 -5.10
C MET A 656 -47.46 38.19 -5.74
N ASN A 657 -47.04 37.35 -6.70
CA ASN A 657 -46.45 37.62 -8.01
C ASN A 657 -44.95 37.85 -8.17
N ASN A 658 -44.41 36.87 -8.85
CA ASN A 658 -43.24 36.85 -9.75
C ASN A 658 -43.37 37.97 -10.82
N PRO A 659 -42.35 38.49 -11.54
CA PRO A 659 -41.13 37.78 -11.96
C PRO A 659 -39.83 38.67 -12.09
N ASN A 660 -38.73 37.95 -12.28
CA ASN A 660 -37.56 38.32 -13.09
C ASN A 660 -36.51 39.34 -12.58
N GLN A 661 -35.30 38.89 -12.70
CA GLN A 661 -34.05 39.53 -13.09
C GLN A 661 -33.06 39.96 -12.02
N ASN A 662 -31.95 39.24 -12.17
CA ASN A 662 -30.58 39.72 -12.27
C ASN A 662 -29.80 40.30 -11.03
N MET A 663 -28.66 39.73 -10.92
CA MET A 663 -27.33 40.32 -10.68
C MET A 663 -26.89 40.66 -9.25
N ASN A 664 -25.75 40.03 -9.00
CA ASN A 664 -24.51 40.58 -8.45
C ASN A 664 -24.33 40.86 -6.93
N ASN A 665 -23.29 40.16 -6.47
CA ASN A 665 -22.19 40.72 -5.67
C ASN A 665 -22.47 41.38 -4.31
N TYR A 666 -21.75 40.92 -3.30
CA TYR A 666 -20.72 41.61 -2.50
C TYR A 666 -20.45 40.78 -1.23
N ASN A 667 -19.27 40.28 -1.12
CA ASN A 667 -18.14 40.69 -0.31
C ASN A 667 -18.49 41.47 0.95
N ASN A 668 -18.05 40.96 2.11
CA ASN A 668 -17.28 41.83 3.03
C ASN A 668 -16.68 41.03 4.22
N ASN A 669 -15.40 41.13 4.28
CA ASN A 669 -14.55 41.00 5.48
C ASN A 669 -14.53 42.34 6.22
N PRO A 670 -14.25 42.42 7.54
CA PRO A 670 -13.14 43.29 7.89
C PRO A 670 -12.31 42.90 9.16
N TYR A 671 -11.11 43.49 9.23
CA TYR A 671 -10.30 44.03 10.34
C TYR A 671 -8.90 43.45 10.45
N TYR A 672 -7.78 44.11 10.59
CA TYR A 672 -7.30 45.47 10.90
C TYR A 672 -5.87 45.62 10.32
N GLY A 673 -5.56 46.84 9.81
CA GLY A 673 -4.17 47.29 9.58
C GLY A 673 -3.56 48.00 10.82
N PRO A 674 -2.48 48.81 10.74
CA PRO A 674 -2.12 49.79 9.72
C PRO A 674 -0.62 50.10 9.41
N ASN A 675 -0.40 50.90 8.34
CA ASN A 675 0.62 52.00 8.07
C ASN A 675 2.10 51.61 7.76
N ASN A 676 2.75 52.09 6.75
CA ASN A 676 2.96 53.50 6.27
C ASN A 676 3.83 53.56 4.98
N ASN A 677 3.41 54.43 4.08
CA ASN A 677 4.18 55.35 3.21
C ASN A 677 5.28 54.93 2.22
N ASN A 678 5.10 55.09 0.94
CA ASN A 678 5.40 56.24 0.08
C ASN A 678 5.31 55.92 -1.43
N ARG A 679 4.68 56.82 -2.14
CA ARG A 679 4.54 56.96 -3.61
C ARG A 679 5.83 57.55 -4.23
N PRO A 680 5.99 57.73 -5.59
CA PRO A 680 4.98 57.94 -6.62
C PRO A 680 5.20 57.26 -8.01
N ASN A 681 4.11 57.25 -8.78
CA ASN A 681 3.89 57.04 -10.18
C ASN A 681 4.53 58.15 -11.08
N PRO A 682 4.68 58.10 -12.43
CA PRO A 682 3.57 58.10 -13.36
C PRO A 682 3.76 57.48 -14.81
N ASN A 683 2.60 57.17 -15.42
CA ASN A 683 2.17 57.35 -16.85
C ASN A 683 2.92 56.65 -17.99
N ASN A 684 2.27 56.00 -18.94
CA ASN A 684 1.33 56.40 -19.97
C ASN A 684 1.04 55.17 -20.90
N ASN A 685 -0.22 54.88 -21.13
CA ASN A 685 -1.07 55.05 -22.28
C ASN A 685 -0.70 54.33 -23.64
N TYR A 686 -1.74 53.77 -24.16
CA TYR A 686 -2.35 53.61 -25.44
C TYR A 686 -2.58 52.15 -25.89
N ASN A 687 -3.84 51.65 -25.83
CA ASN A 687 -4.89 51.57 -26.89
C ASN A 687 -4.50 50.76 -28.14
N THR A 688 -5.20 49.79 -28.49
CA THR A 688 -6.45 49.55 -29.23
C THR A 688 -6.41 48.25 -30.04
N ASN A 689 -7.51 47.53 -29.93
CA ASN A 689 -8.36 46.87 -30.95
C ASN A 689 -7.80 45.81 -31.91
N ASP A 690 -8.53 44.78 -31.84
CA ASP A 690 -9.51 44.18 -32.77
C ASP A 690 -9.10 42.98 -33.62
N ASN A 691 -9.92 41.95 -33.36
CA ASN A 691 -10.68 41.13 -34.31
C ASN A 691 -10.06 40.12 -35.29
N TYR A 692 -10.62 38.92 -35.09
CA TYR A 692 -11.30 38.03 -36.06
C TYR A 692 -10.46 37.12 -37.00
N TYR A 693 -10.90 35.88 -36.94
CA TYR A 693 -11.10 34.84 -37.96
C TYR A 693 -10.12 33.70 -38.13
N ARG A 694 -10.67 32.51 -37.87
CA ARG A 694 -10.39 31.22 -38.57
C ARG A 694 -10.77 31.34 -40.07
N PRO A 695 -10.47 30.40 -40.99
CA PRO A 695 -9.97 29.02 -40.88
C PRO A 695 -9.08 28.54 -42.06
N ASN A 696 -8.60 27.28 -41.91
CA ASN A 696 -8.49 26.21 -42.91
C ASN A 696 -7.41 26.18 -43.97
N GLN A 697 -6.84 24.99 -44.00
CA GLN A 697 -6.49 24.07 -45.10
C GLN A 697 -5.11 24.10 -45.72
N GLN A 698 -4.48 22.96 -45.51
CA GLN A 698 -3.96 22.00 -46.50
C GLN A 698 -2.72 22.34 -47.37
N VAL A 699 -1.84 21.39 -47.30
CA VAL A 699 -1.19 20.65 -48.41
C VAL A 699 0.21 21.08 -48.87
N ASN A 700 1.11 20.14 -48.65
CA ASN A 700 2.11 19.57 -49.53
C ASN A 700 3.48 20.21 -49.75
N ASN A 701 4.42 19.36 -49.43
CA ASN A 701 5.56 18.88 -50.26
C ASN A 701 6.78 19.75 -50.53
N ASN A 702 7.85 19.15 -50.10
CA ASN A 702 9.08 18.85 -50.83
C ASN A 702 10.20 19.89 -50.94
N PHE A 703 11.34 19.29 -50.70
CA PHE A 703 12.71 19.57 -51.25
C PHE A 703 13.68 20.45 -50.44
N ASN A 704 14.66 19.77 -49.96
CA ASN A 704 16.06 20.10 -49.74
C ASN A 704 16.67 20.63 -51.08
N PRO A 705 17.85 21.27 -51.17
CA PRO A 705 18.99 21.28 -50.29
C PRO A 705 19.86 22.58 -50.27
N ASN A 706 20.83 22.56 -49.37
CA ASN A 706 22.19 23.14 -49.47
C ASN A 706 22.48 24.61 -49.27
N MET A 707 23.48 24.77 -48.52
CA MET A 707 24.69 25.65 -48.55
C MET A 707 24.82 26.71 -47.44
N ASN A 708 25.77 26.37 -46.59
CA ASN A 708 27.02 27.12 -46.27
C ASN A 708 26.98 28.48 -45.57
N GLN A 709 27.68 28.49 -44.55
CA GLN A 709 28.85 29.30 -44.18
C GLN A 709 28.76 30.04 -42.82
N ASN A 710 29.71 29.62 -41.97
CA ASN A 710 30.68 30.38 -41.17
C ASN A 710 30.20 31.46 -40.15
N ASN A 711 30.51 31.27 -38.90
CA ASN A 711 31.72 31.85 -38.24
C ASN A 711 31.71 31.60 -36.72
N ASN A 712 32.77 30.94 -36.28
CA ASN A 712 33.67 31.25 -35.17
C ASN A 712 33.18 32.05 -33.96
N TYR A 713 33.36 31.48 -32.79
CA TYR A 713 34.33 31.88 -31.76
C TYR A 713 34.43 30.85 -30.64
N ASN A 714 35.60 30.24 -30.55
CA ASN A 714 36.51 29.87 -29.46
C ASN A 714 36.09 30.15 -28.02
N GLN A 715 36.22 29.11 -27.13
CA GLN A 715 37.29 29.00 -26.11
C GLN A 715 37.09 27.76 -25.24
N GLN A 716 38.00 26.85 -25.34
CA GLN A 716 39.00 26.33 -24.42
C GLN A 716 38.51 25.34 -23.33
N MET A 717 38.90 24.11 -23.62
CA MET A 717 39.17 23.03 -22.64
C MET A 717 40.60 23.20 -22.06
N PRO A 718 40.93 22.51 -20.98
CA PRO A 718 42.20 21.80 -20.95
C PRO A 718 42.05 20.28 -20.72
N ASN A 719 42.82 19.60 -21.55
CA ASN A 719 43.27 18.22 -21.52
C ASN A 719 44.06 17.88 -20.24
N TYR A 720 43.99 16.63 -19.82
CA TYR A 720 45.13 15.87 -19.33
C TYR A 720 45.15 14.45 -19.91
N ASN A 721 46.24 14.17 -20.58
CA ASN A 721 46.79 12.94 -21.16
C ASN A 721 47.01 11.83 -20.11
N ASN A 722 46.83 10.59 -20.46
CA ASN A 722 47.54 9.60 -21.29
C ASN A 722 48.60 8.75 -20.58
N GLN A 723 48.59 7.51 -20.95
CA GLN A 723 49.60 6.42 -20.99
C GLN A 723 49.27 5.24 -20.06
N ASN A 724 49.25 3.96 -20.46
CA ASN A 724 49.97 3.21 -21.49
C ASN A 724 49.32 1.81 -21.64
N MET A 725 49.07 1.35 -22.82
CA MET A 725 49.64 0.19 -23.57
C MET A 725 49.80 -1.15 -22.81
N ASN A 726 49.20 -2.23 -23.26
CA ASN A 726 49.72 -3.25 -24.23
C ASN A 726 48.71 -4.41 -24.35
N ASN A 727 48.24 -4.61 -25.54
CA ASN A 727 48.44 -5.67 -26.48
C ASN A 727 48.56 -7.10 -25.95
N TYR A 728 47.63 -7.99 -26.39
CA TYR A 728 47.99 -9.13 -27.22
C TYR A 728 46.73 -9.67 -27.98
N ASN A 729 46.86 -9.65 -29.28
CA ASN A 729 46.11 -10.37 -30.30
C ASN A 729 46.29 -11.90 -30.18
N ASN A 730 45.26 -12.67 -30.51
CA ASN A 730 45.32 -13.70 -31.54
C ASN A 730 43.97 -14.43 -31.71
N ASN A 731 43.41 -14.27 -32.91
CA ASN A 731 42.53 -15.21 -33.55
C ASN A 731 43.38 -16.12 -34.41
N PRO A 732 43.01 -17.40 -34.70
CA PRO A 732 42.34 -17.66 -35.99
C PRO A 732 41.37 -18.89 -36.03
N TYR A 733 40.36 -18.72 -36.91
CA TYR A 733 39.76 -19.64 -37.87
C TYR A 733 40.04 -21.15 -37.78
N TYR A 734 38.95 -21.97 -37.83
CA TYR A 734 38.62 -22.99 -38.82
C TYR A 734 37.23 -23.61 -38.58
N GLY A 735 36.32 -23.56 -39.48
CA GLY A 735 35.23 -24.50 -39.77
C GLY A 735 35.62 -25.37 -40.97
N PRO A 736 34.74 -26.13 -41.56
CA PRO A 736 33.71 -27.05 -41.08
C PRO A 736 34.01 -28.51 -41.54
N ASN A 737 33.34 -29.55 -41.02
CA ASN A 737 33.00 -30.69 -41.86
C ASN A 737 31.89 -31.61 -41.26
N GLN A 738 31.16 -32.09 -42.19
CA GLN A 738 29.99 -32.91 -42.31
C GLN A 738 30.11 -34.34 -41.76
N ASN A 739 28.90 -34.92 -41.59
CA ASN A 739 28.52 -36.33 -41.77
C ASN A 739 28.78 -37.32 -40.64
N ASN A 740 27.69 -37.79 -40.02
CA ASN A 740 27.15 -39.15 -40.33
C ASN A 740 25.96 -39.47 -39.41
N ARG A 741 24.84 -39.75 -40.07
CA ARG A 741 23.80 -40.66 -39.55
C ARG A 741 24.28 -42.10 -39.76
N PRO A 742 23.80 -43.07 -38.93
CA PRO A 742 22.58 -43.78 -39.35
C PRO A 742 21.61 -44.15 -38.20
N ASN A 743 20.35 -44.20 -38.58
CA ASN A 743 19.28 -45.04 -37.99
C ASN A 743 19.49 -46.50 -38.46
N PRO A 744 19.06 -47.53 -37.72
CA PRO A 744 17.69 -47.97 -37.79
C PRO A 744 17.12 -48.72 -36.53
N ASN A 745 15.78 -48.67 -36.47
CA ASN A 745 14.83 -49.69 -35.99
C ASN A 745 15.28 -50.75 -34.97
N ASN A 746 14.57 -50.84 -33.84
CA ASN A 746 13.86 -52.09 -33.52
C ASN A 746 12.73 -51.86 -32.49
N ASN A 747 11.60 -52.37 -32.87
CA ASN A 747 10.46 -52.75 -32.03
C ASN A 747 10.87 -53.61 -30.84
N TYR A 748 10.28 -53.39 -29.69
CA TYR A 748 9.69 -54.47 -28.87
C TYR A 748 8.57 -53.90 -27.97
N ASN A 749 7.41 -54.53 -28.09
CA ASN A 749 6.29 -54.56 -27.19
C ASN A 749 6.72 -55.10 -25.81
N ALA A 750 6.17 -54.58 -24.75
CA ALA A 750 5.49 -55.41 -23.73
C ALA A 750 4.91 -54.50 -22.63
N ASN A 751 3.63 -54.69 -22.40
CA ASN A 751 2.83 -54.46 -21.23
C ASN A 751 3.63 -54.63 -19.93
N ASP A 752 3.48 -53.67 -18.99
CA ASP A 752 3.37 -54.03 -17.59
C ASP A 752 2.56 -52.95 -16.85
N ASN A 753 1.39 -53.41 -16.42
CA ASN A 753 0.51 -52.80 -15.44
C ASN A 753 1.22 -52.80 -14.09
N TYR A 754 1.35 -51.64 -13.47
CA TYR A 754 1.48 -51.56 -12.02
C TYR A 754 0.31 -50.78 -11.42
N TYR A 755 -0.55 -51.57 -10.78
CA TYR A 755 -1.57 -51.16 -9.82
C TYR A 755 -0.91 -50.54 -8.61
N MET A 756 -1.36 -49.32 -8.23
CA MET A 756 -1.19 -48.82 -6.86
C MET A 756 -2.51 -49.06 -6.11
N PRO A 757 -2.50 -49.57 -4.90
CA PRO A 757 -3.70 -49.80 -4.12
C PRO A 757 -4.19 -48.53 -3.42
N ASN A 758 -5.47 -48.34 -3.56
CA ASN A 758 -6.30 -47.38 -2.80
C ASN A 758 -6.53 -47.97 -1.38
N PRO A 759 -6.29 -47.22 -0.30
CA PRO A 759 -6.75 -47.66 1.01
C PRO A 759 -8.22 -47.28 1.18
N GLN A 760 -9.08 -48.26 1.07
CA GLN A 760 -10.44 -48.20 1.57
C GLN A 760 -10.39 -48.10 3.10
N VAL A 761 -10.92 -47.04 3.67
CA VAL A 761 -11.28 -46.97 5.08
C VAL A 761 -12.73 -47.42 5.20
N ASN A 762 -12.93 -48.57 5.82
CA ASN A 762 -14.20 -49.09 6.26
C ASN A 762 -14.86 -48.17 7.26
N MET A 763 -16.05 -47.69 6.96
CA MET A 763 -17.00 -47.18 7.93
C MET A 763 -17.81 -48.31 8.56
N PRO A 764 -17.93 -48.39 9.87
CA PRO A 764 -18.95 -49.24 10.48
C PRO A 764 -20.28 -48.49 10.56
N ALA A 765 -21.34 -49.29 10.32
CA ALA A 765 -22.74 -48.89 10.31
C ALA A 765 -23.25 -48.40 11.64
N ASN A 766 -24.10 -47.35 11.57
CA ASN A 766 -25.19 -46.94 12.43
C ASN A 766 -25.30 -47.53 13.87
N ARG A 767 -25.06 -46.63 14.85
CA ARG A 767 -25.78 -46.69 16.14
C ARG A 767 -26.56 -45.40 16.36
N PRO A 768 -27.73 -45.41 16.98
CA PRO A 768 -28.55 -44.22 17.17
C PRO A 768 -27.92 -43.27 18.18
N VAL A 769 -27.89 -41.98 17.83
CA VAL A 769 -27.40 -40.91 18.71
C VAL A 769 -28.46 -40.61 19.74
N ASP A 770 -28.07 -40.67 20.99
CA ASP A 770 -28.87 -40.43 22.20
C ASP A 770 -29.40 -38.97 22.23
N LEU A 771 -30.70 -38.88 22.56
CA LEU A 771 -31.45 -37.60 22.67
C LEU A 771 -31.03 -36.69 23.83
N ASP A 772 -30.01 -37.06 24.60
CA ASP A 772 -29.58 -36.28 25.79
C ASP A 772 -28.54 -35.23 25.54
N VAL A 773 -27.79 -35.28 24.45
CA VAL A 773 -26.74 -34.28 24.15
C VAL A 773 -27.36 -32.94 23.67
N GLU A 774 -28.50 -32.99 22.98
CA GLU A 774 -29.19 -31.77 22.52
C GLU A 774 -29.86 -31.01 23.67
N LYS A 775 -30.25 -31.69 24.71
CA LYS A 775 -30.80 -31.09 25.95
C LYS A 775 -29.69 -30.45 26.80
N LEU A 776 -28.52 -31.05 26.88
CA LEU A 776 -27.36 -30.44 27.56
C LEU A 776 -26.89 -29.19 26.87
N ALA A 777 -26.75 -29.18 25.53
CA ALA A 777 -26.32 -28.04 24.74
C ALA A 777 -27.33 -26.87 24.85
N LYS A 778 -28.62 -27.11 24.88
CA LYS A 778 -29.63 -26.07 25.11
C LYS A 778 -29.62 -25.52 26.53
N LYS A 779 -29.24 -26.31 27.53
CA LYS A 779 -29.12 -25.86 28.92
C LYS A 779 -27.88 -24.96 29.09
N GLU A 780 -26.73 -25.35 28.55
CA GLU A 780 -25.52 -24.53 28.62
C GLU A 780 -25.66 -23.19 27.83
N LEU A 781 -26.39 -23.18 26.72
CA LEU A 781 -26.68 -21.95 25.99
C LEU A 781 -27.57 -20.97 26.76
N ASN A 782 -28.61 -21.51 27.44
CA ASN A 782 -29.51 -20.69 28.27
C ASN A 782 -28.79 -20.14 29.52
N ASP A 783 -27.93 -20.94 30.15
CA ASP A 783 -27.17 -20.52 31.33
C ASP A 783 -26.11 -19.45 30.94
N SER A 784 -25.54 -19.53 29.73
CA SER A 784 -24.63 -18.52 29.20
C SER A 784 -25.34 -17.20 28.86
N VAL A 785 -26.54 -17.25 28.30
CA VAL A 785 -27.35 -16.05 27.98
C VAL A 785 -27.83 -15.37 29.28
N HIS A 786 -28.21 -16.15 30.33
CA HIS A 786 -28.60 -15.60 31.62
C HIS A 786 -27.43 -14.92 32.36
N ASN A 787 -26.22 -15.46 32.24
CA ASN A 787 -25.00 -14.86 32.80
C ASN A 787 -24.60 -13.56 32.07
N ILE A 788 -24.81 -13.47 30.78
CA ILE A 788 -24.54 -12.25 29.98
C ILE A 788 -25.55 -11.15 30.37
N ILE A 789 -26.83 -11.49 30.53
CA ILE A 789 -27.87 -10.53 30.90
C ILE A 789 -27.66 -10.05 32.36
N ASN A 790 -27.25 -10.91 33.26
CA ASN A 790 -26.99 -10.55 34.65
C ASN A 790 -25.70 -9.72 34.83
N ASN A 791 -24.69 -9.91 33.98
CA ASN A 791 -23.51 -9.07 33.96
C ASN A 791 -23.77 -7.71 33.29
N ALA A 792 -24.61 -7.65 32.26
CA ALA A 792 -25.03 -6.37 31.65
C ALA A 792 -25.89 -5.52 32.62
N ASN A 793 -26.68 -6.13 33.48
CA ASN A 793 -27.46 -5.43 34.51
C ASN A 793 -26.63 -5.01 35.74
N LYS A 794 -25.46 -5.62 35.99
CA LYS A 794 -24.53 -5.20 37.04
C LYS A 794 -23.62 -4.01 36.63
N VAL A 795 -23.36 -3.82 35.37
CA VAL A 795 -22.53 -2.72 34.87
C VAL A 795 -23.31 -1.39 34.81
N ASN A 796 -24.63 -1.42 34.94
CA ASN A 796 -25.47 -0.21 34.90
C ASN A 796 -25.87 0.39 36.26
N GLN A 797 -25.31 -0.05 37.40
CA GLN A 797 -25.73 0.50 38.72
C GLN A 797 -24.60 1.03 39.63
N ASP A 798 -23.31 0.83 39.33
CA ASP A 798 -22.28 1.22 40.31
C ASP A 798 -21.08 2.06 39.80
N ASP A 799 -21.13 2.71 38.62
CA ASP A 799 -19.99 3.52 38.14
C ASP A 799 -20.39 4.84 37.40
N PHE A 800 -21.32 5.60 38.01
CA PHE A 800 -21.61 6.95 37.46
C PHE A 800 -21.94 8.02 38.51
N MET A 801 -21.25 8.04 39.65
CA MET A 801 -21.30 9.17 40.59
C MET A 801 -20.07 9.14 41.52
N ASP A 802 -18.88 9.55 41.12
CA ASP A 802 -17.84 10.05 42.04
C ASP A 802 -16.58 10.62 41.39
N ASP A 803 -16.65 11.28 40.22
CA ASP A 803 -15.51 12.03 39.69
C ASP A 803 -15.89 13.42 39.13
N PHE A 804 -16.75 14.14 39.81
CA PHE A 804 -17.06 15.54 39.45
C PHE A 804 -17.13 16.50 40.65
N PHE A 805 -16.38 16.25 41.72
CA PHE A 805 -16.05 17.28 42.70
C PHE A 805 -14.77 16.89 43.48
N ASN A 806 -13.62 17.25 42.96
CA ASN A 806 -12.45 17.74 43.69
C ASN A 806 -11.43 18.28 42.70
#